data_5dcc6f268a80c863d0a0c29f30a55e41
#
_entry.id   5dcc6f268a80c863d0a0c29f30a55e41
#
_cell.length_a   1.000
_cell.length_b   1.000
_cell.length_c   1.000
_cell.angle_alpha   90.00
_cell.angle_beta   90.00
_cell.angle_gamma   90.00
#
_symmetry.space_group_name_H-M   'P 1'
#
loop_
_entity.id
_entity.type
_entity.pdbx_description
1 polymer ?
#
loop_
_entity_poly.entity_id
_entity_poly.type
_entity_poly.pdbx_seq_one_letter_code
_entity_poly.pdbx_strand_id
1 'polypeptide(L)'
;MKLLYPLIASFLLIASPTWAYKKKKLADSIAIKRLVPNTTKGSIDIITARQINKSLVTNVLNALNGQAAGVSISSGENRMAQLNSVRVRGTTSLTGGNDPLVIIDGVYSDLATLSMVYPADIERFVILKNATETAKYGAKGAAGVIQVTTKKGYGNLFHISYDGNIGFETKYNKLKMLSARDYIRTAKQLGFSVVDGGYDSNFQDAITRTGFVQKHHIAFSGGTNDGNYRASVGVMQHEMVVKITERRNFTAKFDLIQRAFDKLLEIDFGVFGATQHNKYIADEQKLFYGAATQNPTFPEGMNAQGGWDRNGSASQIASPLAEMRKKDHEQNMIFNTHLGLNFKLSPSLHLLLFGSYSYNSLENASYFPTWVWAQGQAFRGEHKSEEWLGNATLDYNHQWGVHKLKASGMMEYQKSQRKGFWTTVKGFTTNDIGYNNLAAGSLRPYGGTGSEYSDPALVSVMGSVGYSLMDRYLLDLNLRADGSSLFGENNKWGFFPSVATTWIISQEPFFKSLTNVVNLWKVRVGYGQSGNQGGIDSYYSMALLRPTGVISFRDSPTTTFGEFRNTNPNLKWETRSTFNIGTDLSLLNNRIVFTAEYYYSMITNMLYLYDVPVPPFTFNKFLANLGKMSNSGVEFGLGITPISRKDMELNINMNVAIQKNKLISLSGEYNGNHLTAADVLGIGQLNGAGFHGGNNNIVYQVVGQPLGVFYLPHCTGLHVNDNGSYSYTIADLDHNGAVNLEDGGDRYIAGQATPKWTLGSNIGFRYKDFDVTLQINGAFGHKIYNATSLTYMNMSSFPDYNVLAKAPKMNIKDQIATDYWLERGDYINFDYLTIGWNLPIKSHYISALRVSCSVNNLATITGYSGQTPMLNSTIVNNTLGIDDKRTYPPFRAYSLGINIQF
;
A
#
# COMPACT_ATOMS: atom_id res chain seq x y z
N MET A 1 -10.48 -10.27 -28.57
CA MET A 1 -10.92 -8.91 -28.94
C MET A 1 -11.89 -8.83 -30.13
N LYS A 2 -11.87 -9.75 -31.11
CA LYS A 2 -12.80 -9.72 -32.28
C LYS A 2 -14.25 -10.20 -31.99
N LEU A 3 -14.55 -10.71 -30.81
CA LEU A 3 -15.87 -11.21 -30.41
C LEU A 3 -16.69 -10.23 -29.53
N LEU A 4 -16.09 -9.13 -29.06
CA LEU A 4 -16.80 -8.15 -28.21
C LEU A 4 -17.56 -7.07 -28.99
N TYR A 5 -17.17 -6.79 -30.23
CA TYR A 5 -17.82 -5.80 -31.08
C TYR A 5 -19.28 -6.12 -31.47
N PRO A 6 -19.64 -7.35 -31.80
CA PRO A 6 -21.03 -7.65 -32.12
C PRO A 6 -21.97 -7.74 -30.92
N LEU A 7 -21.45 -8.01 -29.71
CA LEU A 7 -22.29 -8.08 -28.49
C LEU A 7 -22.73 -6.70 -28.00
N ILE A 8 -21.89 -5.67 -28.14
CA ILE A 8 -22.23 -4.29 -27.75
C ILE A 8 -23.26 -3.68 -28.72
N ALA A 9 -23.17 -4.00 -30.02
CA ALA A 9 -24.11 -3.51 -31.03
C ALA A 9 -25.50 -4.19 -30.93
N SER A 10 -25.57 -5.45 -30.47
CA SER A 10 -26.83 -6.20 -30.35
C SER A 10 -27.65 -5.83 -29.11
N PHE A 11 -27.02 -5.29 -28.05
CA PHE A 11 -27.73 -4.87 -26.83
C PHE A 11 -28.35 -3.47 -26.93
N LEU A 12 -27.96 -2.66 -27.89
CA LEU A 12 -28.52 -1.31 -28.12
C LEU A 12 -29.87 -1.31 -28.85
N LEU A 13 -30.35 -2.45 -29.31
CA LEU A 13 -31.56 -2.57 -30.17
C LEU A 13 -32.81 -3.10 -29.46
N ILE A 14 -32.76 -3.42 -28.15
CA ILE A 14 -33.93 -3.94 -27.42
C ILE A 14 -34.29 -3.01 -26.24
N ALA A 15 -34.65 -1.78 -26.53
CA ALA A 15 -35.34 -0.95 -25.54
C ALA A 15 -36.56 -0.30 -26.21
N SER A 16 -37.73 -0.86 -25.98
CA SER A 16 -39.01 -0.27 -26.38
C SER A 16 -39.30 0.99 -25.54
N PRO A 17 -39.88 2.03 -26.18
CA PRO A 17 -40.00 3.35 -25.53
C PRO A 17 -41.38 3.50 -24.89
N THR A 18 -41.43 3.48 -23.59
CA THR A 18 -42.48 4.18 -22.84
C THR A 18 -42.01 4.35 -21.43
N TRP A 19 -41.60 5.57 -21.06
CA TRP A 19 -41.74 6.13 -19.69
C TRP A 19 -41.20 7.56 -19.64
N ALA A 20 -42.04 8.50 -19.30
CA ALA A 20 -41.67 9.90 -19.06
C ALA A 20 -40.86 10.04 -17.78
N TYR A 21 -39.61 10.38 -17.87
CA TYR A 21 -38.67 10.51 -16.77
C TYR A 21 -38.62 11.96 -16.24
N LYS A 22 -38.82 12.13 -14.93
CA LYS A 22 -38.53 13.39 -14.23
C LYS A 22 -37.02 13.57 -14.12
N LYS A 23 -36.44 14.53 -14.80
CA LYS A 23 -35.01 14.89 -14.75
C LYS A 23 -34.56 15.16 -13.33
N LYS A 24 -33.85 14.24 -12.70
CA LYS A 24 -33.07 14.52 -11.50
C LYS A 24 -31.74 15.10 -12.00
N LYS A 25 -31.49 16.37 -11.74
CA LYS A 25 -30.25 17.04 -12.18
C LYS A 25 -29.04 16.36 -11.54
N LEU A 26 -28.06 15.98 -12.35
CA LEU A 26 -26.72 15.56 -11.93
C LEU A 26 -26.01 16.65 -11.08
N ALA A 27 -26.58 17.85 -11.02
CA ALA A 27 -26.09 19.01 -10.27
C ALA A 27 -25.87 18.77 -8.76
N ASP A 28 -26.53 17.73 -8.18
CA ASP A 28 -26.30 17.37 -6.77
C ASP A 28 -24.99 16.60 -6.58
N SER A 29 -24.22 16.39 -7.66
CA SER A 29 -23.10 15.46 -7.70
C SER A 29 -21.73 16.04 -7.29
N ILE A 30 -21.59 17.33 -7.03
CA ILE A 30 -20.27 17.99 -7.02
C ILE A 30 -19.80 18.43 -5.64
N ALA A 31 -20.68 18.44 -4.64
CA ALA A 31 -20.31 18.85 -3.29
C ALA A 31 -19.45 17.81 -2.58
N ILE A 32 -18.13 18.02 -2.58
CA ILE A 32 -17.17 17.27 -1.76
C ILE A 32 -17.23 17.87 -0.36
N LYS A 33 -18.27 17.54 0.42
CA LYS A 33 -18.39 18.00 1.82
C LYS A 33 -17.83 16.94 2.77
N ARG A 34 -17.03 17.38 3.74
CA ARG A 34 -16.68 16.52 4.86
C ARG A 34 -17.93 16.18 5.65
N LEU A 35 -18.21 14.90 5.83
CA LEU A 35 -19.35 14.41 6.58
C LEU A 35 -18.90 14.00 7.99
N VAL A 36 -19.51 14.55 9.00
CA VAL A 36 -19.41 14.08 10.38
C VAL A 36 -20.78 13.53 10.78
N PRO A 37 -20.95 12.20 10.82
CA PRO A 37 -22.21 11.62 11.25
C PRO A 37 -22.51 11.97 12.71
N ASN A 38 -23.72 12.40 13.01
CA ASN A 38 -24.14 12.76 14.38
C ASN A 38 -24.04 11.56 15.35
N THR A 39 -24.17 10.34 14.83
CA THR A 39 -24.23 9.10 15.61
C THR A 39 -22.90 8.36 15.74
N THR A 40 -21.82 8.86 15.14
CA THR A 40 -20.52 8.18 15.30
C THR A 40 -19.95 8.44 16.69
N LYS A 41 -19.54 7.37 17.33
CA LYS A 41 -18.98 7.37 18.69
C LYS A 41 -17.44 7.30 18.68
N GLY A 42 -16.82 7.04 17.54
CA GLY A 42 -15.40 6.93 17.36
C GLY A 42 -14.81 7.71 16.19
N SER A 43 -13.54 7.48 15.89
CA SER A 43 -12.81 8.11 14.79
C SER A 43 -13.04 7.38 13.49
N ILE A 44 -13.88 7.94 12.66
CA ILE A 44 -14.28 7.37 11.37
C ILE A 44 -14.10 8.43 10.30
N ASP A 45 -13.34 8.13 9.25
CA ASP A 45 -13.31 8.92 8.03
C ASP A 45 -14.15 8.26 6.94
N ILE A 46 -15.04 9.02 6.32
CA ILE A 46 -15.88 8.56 5.21
C ILE A 46 -15.44 9.27 3.95
N ILE A 47 -15.00 8.49 2.96
CA ILE A 47 -14.59 8.98 1.65
C ILE A 47 -15.57 8.43 0.62
N THR A 48 -16.25 9.31 -0.10
CA THR A 48 -17.29 8.93 -1.07
C THR A 48 -16.73 8.73 -2.47
N ALA A 49 -17.48 8.02 -3.32
CA ALA A 49 -17.18 7.86 -4.75
C ALA A 49 -16.91 9.18 -5.48
N ARG A 50 -17.56 10.26 -5.03
CA ARG A 50 -17.40 11.61 -5.60
C ARG A 50 -16.02 12.20 -5.36
N GLN A 51 -15.35 11.79 -4.27
CA GLN A 51 -13.99 12.23 -3.93
C GLN A 51 -12.94 11.40 -4.68
N ILE A 52 -13.22 10.13 -4.96
CA ILE A 52 -12.27 9.16 -5.50
C ILE A 52 -12.17 9.21 -7.02
N ASN A 53 -13.31 9.32 -7.72
CA ASN A 53 -13.40 9.16 -9.17
C ASN A 53 -13.30 10.51 -9.92
N LYS A 54 -12.35 11.36 -9.57
CA LYS A 54 -12.19 12.67 -10.19
C LYS A 54 -11.09 12.72 -11.25
N SER A 55 -10.04 11.91 -11.12
CA SER A 55 -8.89 11.86 -12.02
C SER A 55 -8.76 10.49 -12.71
N LEU A 56 -7.66 10.27 -13.42
CA LEU A 56 -7.27 8.95 -13.91
C LEU A 56 -6.80 8.10 -12.73
N VAL A 57 -7.67 7.25 -12.24
CA VAL A 57 -7.37 6.32 -11.15
C VAL A 57 -7.06 4.94 -11.73
N THR A 58 -5.80 4.55 -11.73
CA THR A 58 -5.32 3.22 -12.17
C THR A 58 -5.25 2.22 -11.02
N ASN A 59 -5.14 2.72 -9.79
CA ASN A 59 -5.21 1.95 -8.55
C ASN A 59 -6.02 2.72 -7.53
N VAL A 60 -7.06 2.10 -7.01
CA VAL A 60 -8.00 2.74 -6.08
C VAL A 60 -7.34 3.17 -4.76
N LEU A 61 -6.28 2.49 -4.33
CA LEU A 61 -5.52 2.87 -3.15
C LEU A 61 -4.89 4.26 -3.28
N ASN A 62 -4.38 4.61 -4.46
CA ASN A 62 -3.83 5.94 -4.70
C ASN A 62 -4.89 7.05 -4.55
N ALA A 63 -6.15 6.75 -4.85
CA ALA A 63 -7.24 7.70 -4.67
C ALA A 63 -7.57 8.02 -3.20
N LEU A 64 -7.09 7.21 -2.26
CA LEU A 64 -7.25 7.45 -0.81
C LEU A 64 -6.15 8.35 -0.25
N ASN A 65 -5.06 8.57 -0.98
CA ASN A 65 -3.92 9.34 -0.49
C ASN A 65 -4.31 10.78 -0.15
N GLY A 66 -3.96 11.23 1.06
CA GLY A 66 -4.30 12.56 1.54
C GLY A 66 -5.79 12.80 1.83
N GLN A 67 -6.67 11.76 1.74
CA GLN A 67 -8.11 11.90 1.98
C GLN A 67 -8.49 11.75 3.48
N ALA A 68 -7.68 11.07 4.27
CA ALA A 68 -7.91 10.83 5.69
C ALA A 68 -6.67 11.14 6.52
N ALA A 69 -6.86 11.81 7.67
CA ALA A 69 -5.77 12.08 8.60
C ALA A 69 -5.24 10.79 9.24
N GLY A 70 -3.92 10.67 9.39
CA GLY A 70 -3.27 9.50 9.99
C GLY A 70 -3.26 8.25 9.09
N VAL A 71 -3.64 8.38 7.82
CA VAL A 71 -3.52 7.32 6.81
C VAL A 71 -2.41 7.69 5.83
N SER A 72 -1.38 6.88 5.77
CA SER A 72 -0.30 7.02 4.81
C SER A 72 -0.31 5.87 3.82
N ILE A 73 -0.15 6.21 2.55
CA ILE A 73 -0.12 5.26 1.45
C ILE A 73 1.19 5.48 0.71
N SER A 74 2.03 4.46 0.66
CA SER A 74 3.18 4.45 -0.23
C SER A 74 2.82 3.60 -1.45
N SER A 75 2.85 4.23 -2.61
CA SER A 75 2.62 3.54 -3.87
C SER A 75 3.96 3.11 -4.45
N GLY A 76 4.12 1.82 -4.65
CA GLY A 76 5.20 1.30 -5.47
C GLY A 76 4.70 1.13 -6.90
N GLU A 77 5.30 1.84 -7.83
CA GLU A 77 4.87 1.80 -9.22
C GLU A 77 5.46 0.60 -9.97
N ASN A 78 6.51 0.00 -9.45
CA ASN A 78 7.30 -1.02 -10.12
C ASN A 78 6.73 -2.43 -10.00
N ARG A 79 6.28 -2.82 -8.82
CA ARG A 79 5.58 -4.09 -8.53
C ARG A 79 4.31 -3.78 -7.77
N MET A 80 3.29 -3.39 -8.47
CA MET A 80 2.08 -2.77 -7.93
C MET A 80 1.33 -3.60 -6.88
N ALA A 81 1.46 -4.91 -6.86
CA ALA A 81 0.82 -5.75 -5.84
C ALA A 81 1.61 -5.83 -4.53
N GLN A 82 2.93 -5.68 -4.59
CA GLN A 82 3.81 -5.81 -3.42
C GLN A 82 4.07 -4.49 -2.69
N LEU A 83 3.67 -3.35 -3.24
CA LEU A 83 4.26 -2.07 -2.87
C LEU A 83 3.27 -1.01 -2.43
N ASN A 84 1.96 -1.28 -2.47
CA ASN A 84 1.01 -0.43 -1.79
C ASN A 84 0.99 -0.83 -0.31
N SER A 85 1.80 -0.19 0.49
CA SER A 85 1.62 -0.29 1.92
C SER A 85 0.70 0.83 2.39
N VAL A 86 -0.32 0.45 3.11
CA VAL A 86 -1.21 1.38 3.80
C VAL A 86 -0.94 1.28 5.28
N ARG A 87 -0.71 2.41 5.92
CA ARG A 87 -0.51 2.48 7.39
C ARG A 87 -1.57 3.39 7.99
N VAL A 88 -2.24 2.89 9.00
CA VAL A 88 -3.20 3.64 9.80
C VAL A 88 -2.59 3.92 11.17
N ARG A 89 -2.23 5.20 11.42
CA ARG A 89 -1.58 5.64 12.67
C ARG A 89 -0.22 4.96 12.93
N GLY A 90 0.53 4.73 11.85
CA GLY A 90 1.90 4.23 11.91
C GLY A 90 2.04 2.71 11.95
N THR A 91 3.26 2.25 12.21
CA THR A 91 3.61 0.82 12.30
C THR A 91 3.14 0.23 13.63
N THR A 92 2.56 -0.96 13.59
CA THR A 92 1.96 -1.64 14.76
C THR A 92 2.68 -2.92 15.16
N SER A 93 3.58 -3.44 14.32
CA SER A 93 4.40 -4.63 14.60
C SER A 93 5.73 -4.55 13.86
N LEU A 94 6.76 -5.18 14.38
CA LEU A 94 8.08 -5.31 13.72
C LEU A 94 8.17 -6.54 12.82
N THR A 95 7.36 -7.56 13.08
CA THR A 95 7.42 -8.83 12.34
C THR A 95 6.38 -8.95 11.22
N GLY A 96 5.31 -8.16 11.26
CA GLY A 96 4.25 -8.20 10.23
C GLY A 96 2.89 -7.76 10.75
N GLY A 97 1.84 -7.87 9.90
CA GLY A 97 0.48 -7.49 10.27
C GLY A 97 0.27 -5.98 10.41
N ASN A 98 0.96 -5.19 9.61
CA ASN A 98 0.87 -3.73 9.64
C ASN A 98 -0.13 -3.15 8.66
N ASP A 99 -0.62 -3.96 7.69
CA ASP A 99 -1.62 -3.53 6.74
C ASP A 99 -3.02 -3.58 7.37
N PRO A 100 -3.87 -2.58 7.11
CA PRO A 100 -5.24 -2.59 7.61
C PRO A 100 -6.03 -3.74 6.97
N LEU A 101 -6.98 -4.30 7.74
CA LEU A 101 -7.96 -5.22 7.19
C LEU A 101 -8.82 -4.48 6.16
N VAL A 102 -8.94 -5.04 4.98
CA VAL A 102 -9.88 -4.56 3.96
C VAL A 102 -11.15 -5.39 4.03
N ILE A 103 -12.31 -4.73 3.99
CA ILE A 103 -13.61 -5.40 3.96
C ILE A 103 -14.40 -4.85 2.78
N ILE A 104 -14.73 -5.70 1.81
CA ILE A 104 -15.48 -5.32 0.61
C ILE A 104 -16.86 -5.96 0.70
N ASP A 105 -17.90 -5.15 0.91
CA ASP A 105 -19.31 -5.61 1.07
C ASP A 105 -19.46 -6.72 2.12
N GLY A 106 -18.71 -6.64 3.23
CA GLY A 106 -18.71 -7.64 4.30
C GLY A 106 -17.68 -8.76 4.16
N VAL A 107 -17.12 -8.96 2.98
CA VAL A 107 -16.09 -9.98 2.71
C VAL A 107 -14.73 -9.48 3.18
N TYR A 108 -14.05 -10.26 4.02
CA TYR A 108 -12.69 -9.97 4.44
C TYR A 108 -11.73 -10.17 3.26
N SER A 109 -10.90 -9.19 3.04
CA SER A 109 -10.04 -9.07 1.87
C SER A 109 -8.71 -8.41 2.24
N ASP A 110 -7.87 -8.17 1.26
CA ASP A 110 -6.57 -7.51 1.39
C ASP A 110 -6.41 -6.31 0.45
N LEU A 111 -5.27 -5.62 0.56
CA LEU A 111 -4.94 -4.48 -0.29
C LEU A 111 -4.78 -4.87 -1.76
N ALA A 112 -4.31 -6.09 -2.04
CA ALA A 112 -4.16 -6.58 -3.41
C ALA A 112 -5.53 -6.74 -4.07
N THR A 113 -6.47 -7.38 -3.38
CA THR A 113 -7.87 -7.49 -3.82
C THR A 113 -8.51 -6.11 -4.04
N LEU A 114 -8.32 -5.18 -3.09
CA LEU A 114 -8.86 -3.83 -3.21
C LEU A 114 -8.30 -3.10 -4.42
N SER A 115 -7.01 -3.28 -4.73
CA SER A 115 -6.38 -2.64 -5.90
C SER A 115 -6.99 -3.07 -7.23
N MET A 116 -7.67 -4.22 -7.27
CA MET A 116 -8.34 -4.78 -8.45
C MET A 116 -9.81 -4.36 -8.56
N VAL A 117 -10.42 -3.82 -7.51
CA VAL A 117 -11.80 -3.30 -7.57
C VAL A 117 -11.85 -2.08 -8.50
N TYR A 118 -12.81 -2.10 -9.45
CA TYR A 118 -12.94 -0.98 -10.36
C TYR A 118 -13.46 0.27 -9.62
N PRO A 119 -12.78 1.43 -9.73
CA PRO A 119 -13.14 2.61 -8.94
C PRO A 119 -14.58 3.09 -9.13
N ALA A 120 -15.17 2.89 -10.33
CA ALA A 120 -16.56 3.28 -10.61
C ALA A 120 -17.61 2.43 -9.86
N ASP A 121 -17.23 1.23 -9.39
CA ASP A 121 -18.10 0.38 -8.58
C ASP A 121 -18.17 0.78 -7.12
N ILE A 122 -17.20 1.56 -6.64
CA ILE A 122 -17.13 1.95 -5.24
C ILE A 122 -18.13 3.06 -4.96
N GLU A 123 -18.91 2.90 -3.88
CA GLU A 123 -19.78 3.94 -3.34
C GLU A 123 -19.06 4.81 -2.29
N ARG A 124 -18.37 4.15 -1.34
CA ARG A 124 -17.64 4.80 -0.26
C ARG A 124 -16.61 3.92 0.39
N PHE A 125 -15.63 4.58 0.99
CA PHE A 125 -14.73 4.00 1.99
C PHE A 125 -15.10 4.51 3.37
N VAL A 126 -14.95 3.65 4.36
CA VAL A 126 -15.01 3.99 5.78
C VAL A 126 -13.74 3.49 6.43
N ILE A 127 -12.94 4.40 6.97
CA ILE A 127 -11.67 4.07 7.61
C ILE A 127 -11.86 4.12 9.12
N LEU A 128 -11.68 2.96 9.77
CA LEU A 128 -11.77 2.78 11.21
C LEU A 128 -10.36 2.77 11.79
N LYS A 129 -10.08 3.67 12.72
CA LYS A 129 -8.73 3.91 13.22
C LYS A 129 -8.52 3.53 14.68
N ASN A 130 -9.57 3.54 15.49
CA ASN A 130 -9.52 3.27 16.92
C ASN A 130 -9.90 1.83 17.26
N ALA A 131 -9.36 1.33 18.37
CA ALA A 131 -9.70 0.00 18.88
C ALA A 131 -11.19 -0.16 19.19
N THR A 132 -11.92 0.90 19.55
CA THR A 132 -13.36 0.85 19.80
C THR A 132 -14.19 0.52 18.57
N GLU A 133 -13.81 1.01 17.38
CA GLU A 133 -14.48 0.70 16.11
C GLU A 133 -13.95 -0.59 15.48
N THR A 134 -12.65 -0.87 15.66
CA THR A 134 -12.04 -2.07 15.07
C THR A 134 -12.25 -3.31 15.92
N ALA A 135 -12.70 -3.18 17.18
CA ALA A 135 -12.91 -4.28 18.11
C ALA A 135 -13.81 -5.40 17.54
N LYS A 136 -14.84 -5.04 16.77
CA LYS A 136 -15.71 -6.01 16.10
C LYS A 136 -15.00 -6.90 15.06
N TYR A 137 -13.82 -6.49 14.59
CA TYR A 137 -13.00 -7.26 13.64
C TYR A 137 -11.82 -7.96 14.30
N GLY A 138 -11.73 -7.87 15.64
CA GLY A 138 -10.78 -8.58 16.47
C GLY A 138 -9.34 -8.42 16.02
N ALA A 139 -8.65 -9.52 15.99
CA ALA A 139 -7.23 -9.60 15.68
C ALA A 139 -6.85 -9.09 14.28
N LYS A 140 -7.72 -9.21 13.30
CA LYS A 140 -7.47 -8.68 11.95
C LYS A 140 -7.60 -7.16 11.88
N GLY A 141 -8.30 -6.53 12.84
CA GLY A 141 -8.50 -5.09 12.91
C GLY A 141 -7.41 -4.30 13.62
N ALA A 142 -6.35 -4.94 14.14
CA ALA A 142 -5.32 -4.28 14.95
C ALA A 142 -4.57 -3.14 14.24
N ALA A 143 -4.32 -3.25 12.95
CA ALA A 143 -3.67 -2.23 12.13
C ALA A 143 -4.67 -1.21 11.51
N GLY A 144 -5.94 -1.21 11.95
CA GLY A 144 -7.02 -0.43 11.37
C GLY A 144 -7.85 -1.24 10.38
N VAL A 145 -8.98 -0.68 9.95
CA VAL A 145 -9.90 -1.33 9.00
C VAL A 145 -10.31 -0.35 7.92
N ILE A 146 -10.28 -0.80 6.68
CA ILE A 146 -10.82 -0.09 5.51
C ILE A 146 -12.05 -0.85 5.03
N GLN A 147 -13.22 -0.32 5.33
CA GLN A 147 -14.48 -0.84 4.81
C GLN A 147 -14.78 -0.22 3.46
N VAL A 148 -15.06 -1.03 2.48
CA VAL A 148 -15.46 -0.63 1.14
C VAL A 148 -16.90 -1.07 0.92
N THR A 149 -17.75 -0.10 0.66
CA THR A 149 -19.11 -0.36 0.20
C THR A 149 -19.14 -0.11 -1.30
N THR A 150 -19.59 -1.10 -2.06
CA THR A 150 -19.79 -0.92 -3.50
C THR A 150 -21.20 -0.44 -3.80
N LYS A 151 -21.39 0.14 -4.97
CA LYS A 151 -22.70 0.58 -5.44
C LYS A 151 -23.63 -0.62 -5.61
N LYS A 152 -24.83 -0.49 -5.06
CA LYS A 152 -25.93 -1.46 -5.21
C LYS A 152 -26.98 -0.96 -6.22
N GLY A 153 -27.86 -1.81 -6.66
CA GLY A 153 -29.05 -1.42 -7.43
C GLY A 153 -29.99 -0.53 -6.61
N TYR A 154 -30.68 0.37 -7.26
CA TYR A 154 -31.66 1.25 -6.60
C TYR A 154 -32.80 1.64 -7.55
N GLY A 155 -33.95 1.95 -6.96
CA GLY A 155 -35.13 2.45 -7.68
C GLY A 155 -35.87 1.38 -8.49
N ASN A 156 -36.96 1.81 -9.11
CA ASN A 156 -37.86 0.95 -9.90
C ASN A 156 -37.59 1.02 -11.40
N LEU A 157 -36.48 1.64 -11.79
CA LEU A 157 -36.10 1.84 -13.19
C LEU A 157 -34.80 1.13 -13.52
N PHE A 158 -34.70 0.71 -14.76
CA PHE A 158 -33.44 0.18 -15.29
C PHE A 158 -32.52 1.33 -15.66
N HIS A 159 -31.27 1.24 -15.20
CA HIS A 159 -30.23 2.23 -15.44
C HIS A 159 -29.01 1.55 -16.05
N ILE A 160 -28.47 2.20 -17.07
CA ILE A 160 -27.16 1.82 -17.63
C ILE A 160 -26.20 2.99 -17.37
N SER A 161 -25.00 2.69 -16.93
CA SER A 161 -23.94 3.69 -16.81
C SER A 161 -22.69 3.21 -17.53
N TYR A 162 -22.02 4.12 -18.21
CA TYR A 162 -20.72 3.92 -18.82
C TYR A 162 -19.73 4.94 -18.28
N ASP A 163 -18.53 4.46 -17.89
CA ASP A 163 -17.38 5.28 -17.48
C ASP A 163 -16.18 4.89 -18.32
N GLY A 164 -15.65 5.82 -19.11
CA GLY A 164 -14.50 5.63 -19.96
C GLY A 164 -13.41 6.65 -19.69
N ASN A 165 -12.15 6.22 -19.71
CA ASN A 165 -10.98 7.10 -19.57
C ASN A 165 -9.88 6.65 -20.52
N ILE A 166 -9.22 7.63 -21.15
CA ILE A 166 -8.02 7.45 -21.98
C ILE A 166 -6.96 8.41 -21.45
N GLY A 167 -5.73 7.94 -21.30
CA GLY A 167 -4.64 8.78 -20.78
C GLY A 167 -3.29 8.42 -21.38
N PHE A 168 -2.38 9.39 -21.29
CA PHE A 168 -0.98 9.28 -21.71
C PHE A 168 -0.08 9.67 -20.55
N GLU A 169 1.00 8.91 -20.35
CA GLU A 169 1.98 9.13 -19.29
C GLU A 169 3.32 9.54 -19.90
N THR A 170 3.88 10.63 -19.41
CA THR A 170 5.19 11.13 -19.86
C THR A 170 6.11 11.32 -18.68
N LYS A 171 7.34 10.79 -18.76
CA LYS A 171 8.35 11.07 -17.73
C LYS A 171 8.69 12.57 -17.72
N TYR A 172 8.90 13.15 -16.54
CA TYR A 172 9.25 14.56 -16.42
C TYR A 172 10.60 14.84 -15.75
N ASN A 173 11.24 13.80 -15.19
CA ASN A 173 12.55 13.91 -14.56
C ASN A 173 13.44 12.71 -14.91
N LYS A 174 14.74 12.95 -15.04
CA LYS A 174 15.76 11.91 -15.26
C LYS A 174 17.10 12.37 -14.67
N LEU A 175 17.99 11.42 -14.43
CA LEU A 175 19.35 11.70 -14.00
C LEU A 175 20.14 12.39 -15.12
N LYS A 176 20.83 13.48 -14.81
CA LYS A 176 21.67 14.18 -15.77
C LYS A 176 23.06 13.53 -15.76
N MET A 177 23.22 12.46 -16.55
CA MET A 177 24.49 11.77 -16.74
C MET A 177 25.37 12.50 -17.76
N LEU A 178 26.67 12.15 -17.87
CA LEU A 178 27.51 12.67 -18.95
C LEU A 178 26.99 12.21 -20.31
N SER A 179 26.93 13.12 -21.30
CA SER A 179 26.70 12.79 -22.71
C SER A 179 27.93 12.11 -23.30
N ALA A 180 27.82 11.48 -24.45
CA ALA A 180 28.98 10.84 -25.12
C ALA A 180 30.14 11.80 -25.30
N ARG A 181 29.85 13.03 -25.73
CA ARG A 181 30.86 14.10 -25.88
C ARG A 181 31.54 14.44 -24.55
N ASP A 182 30.75 14.63 -23.49
CA ASP A 182 31.27 15.02 -22.18
C ASP A 182 32.02 13.85 -21.53
N TYR A 183 31.58 12.61 -21.73
CA TYR A 183 32.23 11.41 -21.25
C TYR A 183 33.64 11.25 -21.85
N ILE A 184 33.75 11.33 -23.17
CA ILE A 184 35.06 11.26 -23.87
C ILE A 184 35.96 12.43 -23.46
N ARG A 185 35.42 13.66 -23.41
CA ARG A 185 36.17 14.84 -22.97
C ARG A 185 36.70 14.67 -21.56
N THR A 186 35.88 14.24 -20.64
CA THR A 186 36.28 14.03 -19.24
C THR A 186 37.34 12.93 -19.11
N ALA A 187 37.17 11.81 -19.85
CA ALA A 187 38.14 10.73 -19.85
C ALA A 187 39.53 11.23 -20.35
N LYS A 188 39.54 11.98 -21.44
CA LYS A 188 40.79 12.58 -22.01
C LYS A 188 41.43 13.57 -21.01
N GLN A 189 40.63 14.42 -20.35
CA GLN A 189 41.11 15.36 -19.36
C GLN A 189 41.76 14.68 -18.14
N LEU A 190 41.24 13.52 -17.75
CA LEU A 190 41.73 12.74 -16.62
C LEU A 190 42.79 11.69 -17.01
N GLY A 191 43.16 11.63 -18.27
CA GLY A 191 44.21 10.71 -18.78
C GLY A 191 43.74 9.26 -18.92
N PHE A 192 42.43 9.02 -18.98
CA PHE A 192 41.84 7.69 -19.18
C PHE A 192 41.70 7.36 -20.66
N SER A 193 42.03 6.10 -21.01
CA SER A 193 41.65 5.50 -22.29
C SER A 193 40.26 4.89 -22.19
N VAL A 194 39.36 5.25 -23.11
CA VAL A 194 38.00 4.74 -23.15
C VAL A 194 37.68 4.18 -24.53
N VAL A 195 36.78 3.19 -24.57
CA VAL A 195 36.21 2.71 -25.83
C VAL A 195 35.23 3.73 -26.34
N ASP A 196 35.46 4.25 -27.52
CA ASP A 196 34.53 5.09 -28.27
C ASP A 196 33.79 4.24 -29.30
N GLY A 197 32.51 3.97 -29.02
CA GLY A 197 31.62 3.20 -29.91
C GLY A 197 31.06 4.01 -31.06
N GLY A 198 31.31 5.34 -31.10
CA GLY A 198 30.85 6.22 -32.16
C GLY A 198 29.36 6.66 -32.07
N TYR A 199 28.68 6.36 -31.00
CA TYR A 199 27.28 6.73 -30.78
C TYR A 199 27.14 7.86 -29.75
N ASP A 200 25.94 8.45 -29.65
CA ASP A 200 25.54 9.38 -28.57
C ASP A 200 24.19 8.88 -28.00
N SER A 201 24.28 7.88 -27.16
CA SER A 201 23.14 7.12 -26.65
C SER A 201 22.67 7.65 -25.31
N ASN A 202 21.34 7.71 -25.15
CA ASN A 202 20.69 7.99 -23.87
C ASN A 202 19.87 6.78 -23.41
N PHE A 203 20.50 5.89 -22.67
CA PHE A 203 19.87 4.65 -22.25
C PHE A 203 18.67 4.85 -21.33
N GLN A 204 18.57 5.97 -20.56
CA GLN A 204 17.36 6.30 -19.80
C GLN A 204 16.17 6.62 -20.72
N ASP A 205 16.41 7.23 -21.89
CA ASP A 205 15.37 7.45 -22.90
C ASP A 205 15.09 6.16 -23.68
N ALA A 206 16.13 5.34 -23.95
CA ALA A 206 16.00 4.10 -24.69
C ALA A 206 15.12 3.05 -23.98
N ILE A 207 15.11 3.00 -22.64
CA ILE A 207 14.27 2.07 -21.86
C ILE A 207 12.87 2.59 -21.60
N THR A 208 12.56 3.85 -21.91
CA THR A 208 11.27 4.48 -21.62
C THR A 208 10.47 4.77 -22.88
N ARG A 209 9.17 4.99 -22.72
CA ARG A 209 8.20 5.39 -23.74
C ARG A 209 7.19 6.36 -23.15
N THR A 210 6.36 6.97 -24.00
CA THR A 210 5.09 7.53 -23.55
C THR A 210 4.16 6.38 -23.21
N GLY A 211 3.74 6.32 -21.96
CA GLY A 211 2.80 5.31 -21.48
C GLY A 211 1.38 5.59 -21.99
N PHE A 212 0.55 4.56 -22.03
CA PHE A 212 -0.85 4.65 -22.47
C PHE A 212 -1.79 3.92 -21.53
N VAL A 213 -2.87 4.57 -21.13
CA VAL A 213 -3.91 4.00 -20.26
C VAL A 213 -5.26 4.11 -20.93
N GLN A 214 -6.01 3.02 -20.99
CA GLN A 214 -7.42 3.04 -21.30
C GLN A 214 -8.23 2.23 -20.30
N LYS A 215 -9.39 2.76 -19.93
CA LYS A 215 -10.31 2.16 -18.96
C LYS A 215 -11.72 2.27 -19.47
N HIS A 216 -12.48 1.17 -19.39
CA HIS A 216 -13.87 1.13 -19.78
C HIS A 216 -14.65 0.34 -18.74
N HIS A 217 -15.76 0.89 -18.30
CA HIS A 217 -16.64 0.25 -17.33
C HIS A 217 -18.09 0.48 -17.73
N ILE A 218 -18.87 -0.59 -17.71
CA ILE A 218 -20.30 -0.52 -17.93
C ILE A 218 -21.01 -1.17 -16.75
N ALA A 219 -22.10 -0.58 -16.29
CA ALA A 219 -22.91 -1.15 -15.25
C ALA A 219 -24.39 -1.04 -15.58
N PHE A 220 -25.11 -2.10 -15.20
CA PHE A 220 -26.56 -2.24 -15.32
C PHE A 220 -27.12 -2.35 -13.92
N SER A 221 -28.16 -1.59 -13.62
CA SER A 221 -28.82 -1.69 -12.32
C SER A 221 -30.33 -1.44 -12.46
N GLY A 222 -31.07 -2.04 -11.56
CA GLY A 222 -32.52 -1.89 -11.53
C GLY A 222 -33.09 -2.54 -10.29
N GLY A 223 -34.42 -2.56 -10.18
CA GLY A 223 -35.07 -3.22 -9.09
C GLY A 223 -36.51 -2.82 -8.91
N THR A 224 -37.03 -3.23 -7.78
CA THR A 224 -38.37 -2.94 -7.27
C THR A 224 -38.25 -2.54 -5.78
N ASN A 225 -39.38 -2.32 -5.12
CA ASN A 225 -39.38 -2.12 -3.66
C ASN A 225 -38.92 -3.35 -2.89
N ASP A 226 -39.05 -4.54 -3.50
CA ASP A 226 -38.74 -5.81 -2.86
C ASP A 226 -37.40 -6.42 -3.29
N GLY A 227 -36.79 -5.94 -4.37
CA GLY A 227 -35.50 -6.43 -4.79
C GLY A 227 -34.76 -5.49 -5.71
N ASN A 228 -33.44 -5.42 -5.55
CA ASN A 228 -32.56 -4.61 -6.38
C ASN A 228 -31.38 -5.44 -6.85
N TYR A 229 -30.95 -5.20 -8.07
CA TYR A 229 -29.77 -5.84 -8.63
C TYR A 229 -28.85 -4.83 -9.31
N ARG A 230 -27.57 -5.17 -9.34
CA ARG A 230 -26.55 -4.45 -10.11
C ARG A 230 -25.53 -5.43 -10.68
N ALA A 231 -25.25 -5.29 -11.97
CA ALA A 231 -24.17 -6.02 -12.64
C ALA A 231 -23.22 -5.01 -13.27
N SER A 232 -21.92 -5.27 -13.21
CA SER A 232 -20.93 -4.41 -13.85
C SER A 232 -19.78 -5.21 -14.42
N VAL A 233 -19.16 -4.66 -15.48
CA VAL A 233 -17.96 -5.19 -16.13
C VAL A 233 -17.01 -4.05 -16.37
N GLY A 234 -15.74 -4.23 -16.00
CA GLY A 234 -14.67 -3.27 -16.18
C GLY A 234 -13.46 -3.88 -16.87
N VAL A 235 -12.82 -3.10 -17.75
CA VAL A 235 -11.55 -3.45 -18.37
C VAL A 235 -10.58 -2.28 -18.25
N MET A 236 -9.32 -2.58 -18.00
CA MET A 236 -8.24 -1.60 -17.98
C MET A 236 -7.02 -2.19 -18.68
N GLN A 237 -6.41 -1.39 -19.54
CA GLN A 237 -5.08 -1.63 -20.07
C GLN A 237 -4.20 -0.45 -19.73
N HIS A 238 -3.05 -0.71 -19.13
CA HIS A 238 -2.07 0.30 -18.71
C HIS A 238 -0.68 -0.11 -19.19
N GLU A 239 -0.21 0.52 -20.24
CA GLU A 239 1.17 0.46 -20.71
C GLU A 239 1.95 1.60 -20.04
N MET A 240 2.85 1.26 -19.12
CA MET A 240 3.55 2.23 -18.28
C MET A 240 4.75 2.85 -19.01
N VAL A 241 5.41 3.83 -18.37
CA VAL A 241 6.52 4.61 -18.92
C VAL A 241 7.75 3.76 -19.26
N VAL A 242 8.07 2.71 -18.50
CA VAL A 242 9.14 1.77 -18.86
C VAL A 242 8.60 0.76 -19.87
N LYS A 243 9.28 0.59 -21.02
CA LYS A 243 8.77 -0.12 -22.21
C LYS A 243 8.24 -1.53 -21.96
N ILE A 244 8.80 -2.27 -21.01
CA ILE A 244 8.41 -3.66 -20.73
C ILE A 244 7.27 -3.79 -19.74
N THR A 245 6.90 -2.71 -19.06
CA THR A 245 5.88 -2.76 -17.99
C THR A 245 4.48 -2.57 -18.55
N GLU A 246 3.57 -3.47 -18.17
CA GLU A 246 2.18 -3.46 -18.62
C GLU A 246 1.28 -4.07 -17.55
N ARG A 247 0.05 -3.57 -17.44
CA ARG A 247 -1.01 -4.15 -16.63
C ARG A 247 -2.30 -4.24 -17.44
N ARG A 248 -2.98 -5.37 -17.34
CA ARG A 248 -4.33 -5.58 -17.89
C ARG A 248 -5.22 -6.13 -16.80
N ASN A 249 -6.33 -5.44 -16.54
CA ASN A 249 -7.32 -5.89 -15.58
C ASN A 249 -8.64 -6.16 -16.29
N PHE A 250 -9.31 -7.22 -15.88
CA PHE A 250 -10.71 -7.48 -16.18
C PHE A 250 -11.43 -7.68 -14.85
N THR A 251 -12.60 -7.06 -14.68
CA THR A 251 -13.43 -7.19 -13.49
C THR A 251 -14.87 -7.45 -13.87
N ALA A 252 -15.55 -8.28 -13.11
CA ALA A 252 -16.98 -8.49 -13.21
C ALA A 252 -17.58 -8.57 -11.81
N LYS A 253 -18.69 -7.90 -11.61
CA LYS A 253 -19.40 -7.86 -10.32
C LYS A 253 -20.89 -7.98 -10.51
N PHE A 254 -21.52 -8.73 -9.59
CA PHE A 254 -22.98 -8.85 -9.52
C PHE A 254 -23.43 -8.75 -8.06
N ASP A 255 -24.44 -7.96 -7.80
CA ASP A 255 -25.07 -7.78 -6.49
C ASP A 255 -26.57 -7.92 -6.61
N LEU A 256 -27.18 -8.60 -5.65
CA LEU A 256 -28.62 -8.79 -5.51
C LEU A 256 -29.02 -8.55 -4.05
N ILE A 257 -30.01 -7.71 -3.84
CA ILE A 257 -30.72 -7.58 -2.58
C ILE A 257 -32.17 -7.97 -2.84
N GLN A 258 -32.67 -9.01 -2.17
CA GLN A 258 -34.06 -9.47 -2.28
C GLN A 258 -34.72 -9.50 -0.91
N ARG A 259 -35.95 -8.95 -0.82
CA ARG A 259 -36.78 -9.00 0.38
C ARG A 259 -37.92 -9.98 0.14
N ALA A 260 -38.16 -10.85 1.08
CA ALA A 260 -39.16 -11.89 1.03
C ALA A 260 -39.99 -11.91 2.31
N PHE A 261 -41.14 -12.57 2.27
CA PHE A 261 -42.04 -12.77 3.42
C PHE A 261 -42.39 -11.42 4.09
N ASP A 262 -42.98 -10.51 3.34
CA ASP A 262 -43.31 -9.15 3.82
C ASP A 262 -42.15 -8.43 4.50
N LYS A 263 -40.93 -8.60 3.97
CA LYS A 263 -39.68 -8.05 4.46
C LYS A 263 -39.18 -8.61 5.79
N LEU A 264 -39.68 -9.77 6.19
CA LEU A 264 -39.14 -10.52 7.33
C LEU A 264 -37.74 -11.05 7.03
N LEU A 265 -37.47 -11.40 5.78
CA LEU A 265 -36.15 -11.85 5.32
C LEU A 265 -35.61 -10.89 4.26
N GLU A 266 -34.41 -10.40 4.49
CA GLU A 266 -33.62 -9.71 3.46
C GLU A 266 -32.39 -10.57 3.11
N ILE A 267 -32.24 -10.86 1.82
CA ILE A 267 -31.14 -11.64 1.24
C ILE A 267 -30.21 -10.66 0.54
N ASP A 268 -28.94 -10.59 0.93
CA ASP A 268 -27.87 -9.86 0.24
C ASP A 268 -26.90 -10.88 -0.33
N PHE A 269 -26.84 -10.96 -1.65
CA PHE A 269 -25.95 -11.86 -2.38
C PHE A 269 -25.04 -11.06 -3.29
N GLY A 270 -23.74 -11.36 -3.27
CA GLY A 270 -22.78 -10.73 -4.14
C GLY A 270 -21.72 -11.68 -4.66
N VAL A 271 -21.28 -11.40 -5.89
CA VAL A 271 -20.16 -12.07 -6.56
C VAL A 271 -19.25 -11.02 -7.17
N PHE A 272 -17.95 -11.17 -6.96
CA PHE A 272 -16.90 -10.36 -7.55
C PHE A 272 -15.82 -11.27 -8.13
N GLY A 273 -15.52 -11.11 -9.41
CA GLY A 273 -14.42 -11.78 -10.09
C GLY A 273 -13.49 -10.75 -10.72
N ALA A 274 -12.18 -10.97 -10.62
CA ALA A 274 -11.18 -10.13 -11.25
C ALA A 274 -10.01 -10.96 -11.74
N THR A 275 -9.43 -10.56 -12.90
CA THR A 275 -8.15 -11.07 -13.36
C THR A 275 -7.22 -9.90 -13.65
N GLN A 276 -5.97 -10.05 -13.28
CA GLN A 276 -4.93 -9.06 -13.53
C GLN A 276 -3.71 -9.75 -14.11
N HIS A 277 -3.25 -9.27 -15.26
CA HIS A 277 -2.02 -9.70 -15.89
C HIS A 277 -1.01 -8.56 -15.83
N ASN A 278 0.12 -8.81 -15.25
CA ASN A 278 1.22 -7.85 -15.08
C ASN A 278 2.47 -8.33 -15.80
N LYS A 279 3.19 -7.37 -16.40
CA LYS A 279 4.58 -7.54 -16.85
C LYS A 279 5.42 -6.57 -16.03
N TYR A 280 6.42 -7.11 -15.35
CA TYR A 280 7.29 -6.35 -14.46
C TYR A 280 8.71 -6.24 -15.00
N ILE A 281 9.48 -5.38 -14.38
CA ILE A 281 10.94 -5.35 -14.54
C ILE A 281 11.51 -6.48 -13.69
N ALA A 282 12.15 -7.46 -14.34
CA ALA A 282 12.68 -8.63 -13.64
C ALA A 282 13.86 -8.30 -12.70
N ASP A 283 14.62 -7.25 -13.02
CA ASP A 283 15.74 -6.76 -12.20
C ASP A 283 15.84 -5.24 -12.34
N GLU A 284 15.15 -4.53 -11.45
CA GLU A 284 15.09 -3.07 -11.45
C GLU A 284 16.45 -2.43 -11.23
N GLN A 285 17.25 -3.03 -10.33
CA GLN A 285 18.58 -2.51 -10.02
C GLN A 285 19.46 -2.54 -11.26
N LYS A 286 19.55 -3.69 -11.95
CA LYS A 286 20.37 -3.80 -13.16
C LYS A 286 19.85 -2.94 -14.29
N LEU A 287 18.52 -2.86 -14.47
CA LEU A 287 17.94 -2.06 -15.53
C LEU A 287 18.25 -0.57 -15.36
N PHE A 288 17.93 0.00 -14.19
CA PHE A 288 18.10 1.45 -13.97
C PHE A 288 19.58 1.83 -13.76
N TYR A 289 20.33 0.97 -13.06
CA TYR A 289 21.76 1.19 -12.89
C TYR A 289 22.47 1.12 -14.22
N GLY A 290 22.20 0.10 -15.04
CA GLY A 290 22.74 0.00 -16.39
C GLY A 290 22.36 1.18 -17.29
N ALA A 291 21.10 1.64 -17.23
CA ALA A 291 20.64 2.78 -18.01
C ALA A 291 21.31 4.11 -17.61
N ALA A 292 21.73 4.23 -16.34
CA ALA A 292 22.46 5.41 -15.87
C ALA A 292 23.96 5.30 -16.17
N THR A 293 24.57 4.11 -15.97
CA THR A 293 26.03 3.96 -15.92
C THR A 293 26.67 3.39 -17.20
N GLN A 294 25.86 2.93 -18.16
CA GLN A 294 26.39 2.42 -19.43
C GLN A 294 27.19 3.51 -20.16
N ASN A 295 28.25 3.10 -20.87
CA ASN A 295 29.03 3.98 -21.73
C ASN A 295 28.13 4.62 -22.81
N PRO A 296 27.96 5.94 -22.80
CA PRO A 296 27.02 6.61 -23.71
C PRO A 296 27.46 6.60 -25.17
N THR A 297 28.69 6.12 -25.46
CA THR A 297 29.16 5.95 -26.85
C THR A 297 28.75 4.62 -27.48
N PHE A 298 28.12 3.72 -26.73
CA PHE A 298 27.67 2.42 -27.24
C PHE A 298 26.28 2.52 -27.88
N PRO A 299 25.96 1.59 -28.83
CA PRO A 299 24.67 1.60 -29.51
C PRO A 299 23.49 1.27 -28.59
N GLU A 300 22.31 1.80 -28.88
CA GLU A 300 21.03 1.43 -28.25
C GLU A 300 20.49 0.11 -28.80
N GLY A 301 21.33 -0.93 -28.93
CA GLY A 301 20.97 -2.22 -29.51
C GLY A 301 22.07 -3.24 -29.40
N MET A 302 21.92 -4.33 -30.14
CA MET A 302 22.97 -5.29 -30.36
C MET A 302 24.04 -4.67 -31.29
N ASN A 303 25.31 -5.02 -31.05
CA ASN A 303 26.40 -4.67 -31.96
C ASN A 303 26.36 -5.52 -33.23
N ALA A 304 27.24 -5.20 -34.20
CA ALA A 304 27.29 -5.89 -35.48
C ALA A 304 27.58 -7.41 -35.38
N GLN A 305 28.12 -7.86 -34.26
CA GLN A 305 28.40 -9.26 -33.94
C GLN A 305 27.24 -9.98 -33.23
N GLY A 306 26.09 -9.29 -33.05
CA GLY A 306 24.91 -9.83 -32.38
C GLY A 306 25.04 -9.92 -30.86
N GLY A 307 26.03 -9.23 -30.26
CA GLY A 307 26.24 -9.14 -28.82
C GLY A 307 25.81 -7.80 -28.24
N TRP A 308 26.01 -7.64 -26.95
CA TRP A 308 25.78 -6.39 -26.21
C TRP A 308 27.12 -5.80 -25.79
N ASP A 309 27.39 -4.56 -26.20
CA ASP A 309 28.61 -3.88 -25.81
C ASP A 309 28.67 -3.63 -24.29
N ARG A 310 29.87 -3.81 -23.72
CA ARG A 310 30.18 -3.61 -22.31
C ARG A 310 31.50 -2.93 -22.16
N ASN A 311 31.71 -2.12 -21.15
CA ASN A 311 33.04 -1.69 -20.76
C ASN A 311 33.84 -2.88 -20.21
N GLY A 312 35.07 -3.07 -20.67
CA GLY A 312 35.86 -4.28 -20.42
C GLY A 312 36.10 -4.60 -18.94
N SER A 313 36.26 -3.56 -18.11
CA SER A 313 36.49 -3.70 -16.67
C SER A 313 35.19 -3.68 -15.83
N ALA A 314 34.08 -3.29 -16.42
CA ALA A 314 32.79 -3.14 -15.72
C ALA A 314 32.00 -4.45 -15.71
N SER A 315 32.43 -5.41 -14.91
CA SER A 315 31.78 -6.73 -14.78
C SER A 315 30.36 -6.67 -14.21
N GLN A 316 30.03 -5.57 -13.53
CA GLN A 316 28.75 -5.37 -12.85
C GLN A 316 27.67 -4.73 -13.75
N ILE A 317 28.04 -4.15 -14.88
CA ILE A 317 27.07 -3.53 -15.80
C ILE A 317 26.57 -4.58 -16.80
N ALA A 318 25.26 -4.80 -16.78
CA ALA A 318 24.57 -5.40 -17.89
C ALA A 318 24.05 -4.31 -18.83
N SER A 319 24.02 -4.55 -20.14
CA SER A 319 23.32 -3.63 -21.04
C SER A 319 21.84 -3.50 -20.60
N PRO A 320 21.33 -2.28 -20.39
CA PRO A 320 19.94 -2.12 -19.95
C PRO A 320 18.94 -2.66 -20.97
N LEU A 321 19.29 -2.64 -22.26
CA LEU A 321 18.44 -3.19 -23.32
C LEU A 321 18.49 -4.72 -23.36
N ALA A 322 19.58 -5.34 -22.94
CA ALA A 322 19.64 -6.77 -22.71
C ALA A 322 18.80 -7.18 -21.47
N GLU A 323 18.87 -6.40 -20.39
CA GLU A 323 18.06 -6.62 -19.18
C GLU A 323 16.56 -6.57 -19.50
N MET A 324 16.12 -5.69 -20.42
CA MET A 324 14.74 -5.65 -20.89
C MET A 324 14.27 -6.92 -21.62
N ARG A 325 15.15 -7.81 -22.01
CA ARG A 325 14.79 -9.11 -22.62
C ARG A 325 14.43 -10.18 -21.59
N LYS A 326 14.72 -9.94 -20.32
CA LYS A 326 14.17 -10.76 -19.24
C LYS A 326 12.65 -10.64 -19.22
N LYS A 327 11.98 -11.72 -18.87
CA LYS A 327 10.53 -11.75 -18.71
C LYS A 327 10.23 -11.95 -17.24
N ASP A 328 9.28 -11.18 -16.72
CA ASP A 328 8.71 -11.33 -15.37
C ASP A 328 7.22 -11.05 -15.47
N HIS A 329 6.44 -12.12 -15.45
CA HIS A 329 5.01 -12.08 -15.66
C HIS A 329 4.30 -12.57 -14.39
N GLU A 330 3.23 -11.91 -14.07
CA GLU A 330 2.35 -12.28 -12.98
C GLU A 330 0.91 -12.29 -13.48
N GLN A 331 0.19 -13.33 -13.11
CA GLN A 331 -1.26 -13.38 -13.29
C GLN A 331 -1.90 -13.58 -11.92
N ASN A 332 -2.80 -12.68 -11.57
CA ASN A 332 -3.61 -12.78 -10.37
C ASN A 332 -5.07 -12.95 -10.76
N MET A 333 -5.75 -13.95 -10.16
CA MET A 333 -7.18 -14.21 -10.33
C MET A 333 -7.83 -14.24 -8.96
N ILE A 334 -8.90 -13.44 -8.81
CA ILE A 334 -9.65 -13.33 -7.56
C ILE A 334 -11.12 -13.66 -7.85
N PHE A 335 -11.71 -14.43 -6.95
CA PHE A 335 -13.14 -14.70 -6.92
C PHE A 335 -13.63 -14.59 -5.48
N ASN A 336 -14.57 -13.67 -5.24
CA ASN A 336 -15.19 -13.45 -3.94
C ASN A 336 -16.70 -13.58 -4.07
N THR A 337 -17.33 -14.28 -3.14
CA THR A 337 -18.78 -14.33 -3.04
C THR A 337 -19.24 -14.24 -1.59
N HIS A 338 -20.42 -13.69 -1.39
CA HIS A 338 -21.05 -13.65 -0.06
C HIS A 338 -22.55 -13.86 -0.16
N LEU A 339 -23.10 -14.35 0.95
CA LEU A 339 -24.53 -14.46 1.21
C LEU A 339 -24.83 -13.95 2.62
N GLY A 340 -25.63 -12.91 2.71
CA GLY A 340 -26.18 -12.38 3.95
C GLY A 340 -27.69 -12.67 4.03
N LEU A 341 -28.13 -13.20 5.15
CA LEU A 341 -29.54 -13.46 5.46
C LEU A 341 -29.90 -12.69 6.73
N ASN A 342 -30.70 -11.65 6.57
CA ASN A 342 -31.17 -10.84 7.69
C ASN A 342 -32.63 -11.13 8.00
N PHE A 343 -32.85 -11.86 9.09
CA PHE A 343 -34.17 -12.21 9.60
C PHE A 343 -34.64 -11.16 10.62
N LYS A 344 -35.73 -10.50 10.35
CA LYS A 344 -36.41 -9.59 11.29
C LYS A 344 -37.35 -10.40 12.16
N LEU A 345 -36.85 -11.01 13.24
CA LEU A 345 -37.61 -11.86 14.14
C LEU A 345 -38.69 -11.08 14.90
N SER A 346 -38.42 -9.81 15.18
CA SER A 346 -39.38 -8.84 15.71
C SER A 346 -38.93 -7.41 15.33
N PRO A 347 -39.73 -6.38 15.58
CA PRO A 347 -39.27 -4.99 15.34
C PRO A 347 -38.00 -4.61 16.08
N SER A 348 -37.68 -5.31 17.18
CA SER A 348 -36.50 -5.05 18.02
C SER A 348 -35.40 -6.09 17.89
N LEU A 349 -35.66 -7.25 17.29
CA LEU A 349 -34.74 -8.39 17.29
C LEU A 349 -34.48 -8.86 15.87
N HIS A 350 -33.23 -8.86 15.45
CA HIS A 350 -32.76 -9.27 14.15
C HIS A 350 -31.70 -10.36 14.27
N LEU A 351 -31.78 -11.37 13.43
CA LEU A 351 -30.73 -12.39 13.28
C LEU A 351 -30.09 -12.24 11.89
N LEU A 352 -28.81 -11.92 11.88
CA LEU A 352 -28.00 -11.85 10.68
C LEU A 352 -27.12 -13.12 10.59
N LEU A 353 -27.27 -13.89 9.52
CA LEU A 353 -26.36 -14.95 9.13
C LEU A 353 -25.58 -14.47 7.92
N PHE A 354 -24.27 -14.54 7.98
CA PHE A 354 -23.40 -14.12 6.89
C PHE A 354 -22.38 -15.19 6.60
N GLY A 355 -22.22 -15.51 5.33
CA GLY A 355 -21.17 -16.40 4.84
C GLY A 355 -20.45 -15.81 3.66
N SER A 356 -19.13 -15.99 3.59
CA SER A 356 -18.34 -15.60 2.43
C SER A 356 -17.27 -16.62 2.09
N TYR A 357 -16.93 -16.66 0.81
CA TYR A 357 -15.83 -17.43 0.25
C TYR A 357 -14.98 -16.53 -0.63
N SER A 358 -13.68 -16.59 -0.42
CA SER A 358 -12.69 -15.89 -1.22
C SER A 358 -11.69 -16.88 -1.78
N TYR A 359 -11.40 -16.76 -3.05
CA TYR A 359 -10.37 -17.53 -3.76
C TYR A 359 -9.41 -16.55 -4.44
N ASN A 360 -8.11 -16.78 -4.26
CA ASN A 360 -7.06 -16.03 -4.93
C ASN A 360 -6.05 -17.02 -5.49
N SER A 361 -5.70 -16.89 -6.78
CA SER A 361 -4.64 -17.65 -7.45
C SER A 361 -3.66 -16.68 -8.06
N LEU A 362 -2.41 -16.76 -7.62
CA LEU A 362 -1.30 -15.96 -8.07
C LEU A 362 -0.31 -16.87 -8.81
N GLU A 363 -0.17 -16.67 -10.12
CA GLU A 363 0.85 -17.33 -10.94
C GLU A 363 1.99 -16.37 -11.26
N ASN A 364 3.21 -16.80 -11.03
CA ASN A 364 4.43 -16.07 -11.36
C ASN A 364 5.26 -16.88 -12.35
N ALA A 365 5.77 -16.23 -13.41
CA ALA A 365 6.62 -16.85 -14.40
C ALA A 365 7.73 -15.89 -14.84
N SER A 366 8.98 -16.27 -14.71
CA SER A 366 10.10 -15.47 -15.18
C SER A 366 11.07 -16.27 -16.05
N TYR A 367 11.72 -15.55 -16.96
CA TYR A 367 12.74 -16.12 -17.83
C TYR A 367 13.90 -15.16 -18.03
N PHE A 368 15.11 -15.62 -17.77
CA PHE A 368 16.36 -14.91 -17.97
C PHE A 368 17.12 -15.56 -19.13
N PRO A 369 17.24 -14.87 -20.28
CA PRO A 369 17.91 -15.42 -21.46
C PRO A 369 19.41 -15.67 -21.24
N THR A 370 19.98 -16.55 -22.05
CA THR A 370 21.39 -16.95 -21.95
C THR A 370 22.39 -15.81 -22.19
N TRP A 371 22.03 -14.78 -22.94
CA TRP A 371 22.89 -13.60 -23.14
C TRP A 371 22.88 -12.62 -21.96
N VAL A 372 21.94 -12.76 -21.02
CA VAL A 372 21.89 -11.97 -19.77
C VAL A 372 22.37 -12.81 -18.59
N TRP A 373 22.04 -14.09 -18.60
CA TRP A 373 22.41 -15.08 -17.59
C TRP A 373 22.93 -16.33 -18.25
N ALA A 374 24.22 -16.56 -18.18
CA ALA A 374 24.95 -17.52 -19.01
C ALA A 374 24.34 -18.92 -19.16
N GLN A 375 23.63 -19.41 -18.14
CA GLN A 375 22.94 -20.71 -18.19
C GLN A 375 21.47 -20.60 -18.65
N GLY A 376 20.94 -19.37 -18.83
CA GLY A 376 19.49 -19.18 -18.90
C GLY A 376 18.81 -19.67 -17.61
N GLN A 377 17.71 -19.08 -17.25
CA GLN A 377 16.95 -19.48 -16.07
C GLN A 377 15.47 -19.28 -16.31
N ALA A 378 14.67 -20.26 -15.98
CA ALA A 378 13.22 -20.16 -15.92
C ALA A 378 12.72 -20.42 -14.51
N PHE A 379 11.71 -19.66 -14.10
CA PHE A 379 10.97 -19.86 -12.87
C PHE A 379 9.48 -19.95 -13.19
N ARG A 380 8.79 -20.86 -12.52
CA ARG A 380 7.32 -20.85 -12.42
C ARG A 380 6.91 -21.15 -10.99
N GLY A 381 5.92 -20.41 -10.51
CA GLY A 381 5.30 -20.64 -9.21
C GLY A 381 3.81 -20.34 -9.27
N GLU A 382 3.06 -21.04 -8.46
CA GLU A 382 1.63 -20.80 -8.23
C GLU A 382 1.36 -20.79 -6.73
N HIS A 383 0.62 -19.78 -6.26
CA HIS A 383 0.14 -19.69 -4.90
C HIS A 383 -1.38 -19.54 -4.91
N LYS A 384 -2.07 -20.43 -4.23
CA LYS A 384 -3.52 -20.40 -4.06
C LYS A 384 -3.86 -20.11 -2.61
N SER A 385 -4.83 -19.23 -2.42
CA SER A 385 -5.40 -18.93 -1.10
C SER A 385 -6.91 -19.01 -1.16
N GLU A 386 -7.47 -19.77 -0.24
CA GLU A 386 -8.91 -19.88 -0.04
C GLU A 386 -9.24 -19.42 1.37
N GLU A 387 -10.29 -18.62 1.52
CA GLU A 387 -10.74 -18.12 2.81
C GLU A 387 -12.25 -18.30 2.93
N TRP A 388 -12.68 -18.97 3.99
CA TRP A 388 -14.08 -19.14 4.39
C TRP A 388 -14.34 -18.32 5.65
N LEU A 389 -15.42 -17.58 5.64
CA LEU A 389 -15.92 -16.88 6.81
C LEU A 389 -17.40 -17.18 6.97
N GLY A 390 -17.80 -17.50 8.18
CA GLY A 390 -19.19 -17.60 8.57
C GLY A 390 -19.40 -16.90 9.89
N ASN A 391 -20.42 -16.04 9.99
CA ASN A 391 -20.83 -15.47 11.26
C ASN A 391 -22.34 -15.47 11.45
N ALA A 392 -22.75 -15.51 12.72
CA ALA A 392 -24.12 -15.34 13.17
C ALA A 392 -24.15 -14.20 14.17
N THR A 393 -24.95 -13.20 13.90
CA THR A 393 -25.10 -12.01 14.77
C THR A 393 -26.57 -11.85 15.17
N LEU A 394 -26.83 -11.77 16.47
CA LEU A 394 -28.14 -11.46 17.03
C LEU A 394 -28.11 -10.01 17.53
N ASP A 395 -28.92 -9.15 16.90
CA ASP A 395 -29.03 -7.74 17.21
C ASP A 395 -30.36 -7.44 17.88
N TYR A 396 -30.29 -6.84 19.06
CA TYR A 396 -31.45 -6.32 19.79
C TYR A 396 -31.39 -4.79 19.85
N ASN A 397 -32.42 -4.11 19.37
CA ASN A 397 -32.53 -2.67 19.37
C ASN A 397 -33.88 -2.28 19.98
N HIS A 398 -33.84 -1.53 21.07
CA HIS A 398 -35.08 -1.09 21.75
C HIS A 398 -34.97 0.36 22.20
N GLN A 399 -36.06 1.08 22.08
CA GLN A 399 -36.18 2.46 22.57
C GLN A 399 -37.39 2.59 23.50
N TRP A 400 -37.16 3.14 24.68
CA TRP A 400 -38.19 3.45 25.64
C TRP A 400 -37.98 4.90 26.13
N GLY A 401 -38.87 5.76 25.75
CA GLY A 401 -38.74 7.19 26.04
C GLY A 401 -37.44 7.77 25.52
N VAL A 402 -36.63 8.28 26.44
CA VAL A 402 -35.34 8.91 26.14
C VAL A 402 -34.16 7.92 26.09
N HIS A 403 -34.42 6.66 26.39
CA HIS A 403 -33.41 5.60 26.43
C HIS A 403 -33.43 4.80 25.14
N LYS A 404 -32.25 4.55 24.57
CA LYS A 404 -32.03 3.65 23.43
C LYS A 404 -30.97 2.62 23.76
N LEU A 405 -31.32 1.37 23.67
CA LEU A 405 -30.41 0.23 23.90
C LEU A 405 -30.20 -0.52 22.59
N LYS A 406 -28.95 -0.80 22.30
CA LYS A 406 -28.52 -1.73 21.25
C LYS A 406 -27.66 -2.78 21.90
N ALA A 407 -27.98 -4.05 21.76
CA ALA A 407 -27.17 -5.16 22.23
C ALA A 407 -26.95 -6.12 21.08
N SER A 408 -25.73 -6.61 20.91
CA SER A 408 -25.39 -7.58 19.88
C SER A 408 -24.56 -8.71 20.47
N GLY A 409 -24.87 -9.93 20.05
CA GLY A 409 -24.05 -11.12 20.29
C GLY A 409 -23.62 -11.70 18.95
N MET A 410 -22.33 -11.99 18.75
CA MET A 410 -21.81 -12.52 17.50
C MET A 410 -20.92 -13.74 17.77
N MET A 411 -21.06 -14.75 16.92
CA MET A 411 -20.12 -15.86 16.78
C MET A 411 -19.60 -15.86 15.35
N GLU A 412 -18.28 -16.06 15.19
CA GLU A 412 -17.61 -16.03 13.89
C GLU A 412 -16.59 -17.16 13.79
N TYR A 413 -16.55 -17.80 12.65
CA TYR A 413 -15.54 -18.79 12.29
C TYR A 413 -14.89 -18.40 10.97
N GLN A 414 -13.57 -18.43 10.95
CA GLN A 414 -12.76 -18.22 9.76
C GLN A 414 -11.80 -19.39 9.59
N LYS A 415 -11.63 -19.81 8.35
CA LYS A 415 -10.61 -20.76 7.95
C LYS A 415 -9.95 -20.25 6.68
N SER A 416 -8.62 -20.22 6.69
CA SER A 416 -7.80 -19.89 5.53
C SER A 416 -7.03 -21.14 5.12
N GLN A 417 -6.90 -21.39 3.84
CA GLN A 417 -6.04 -22.45 3.31
C GLN A 417 -5.12 -21.83 2.26
N ARG A 418 -3.82 -22.07 2.39
CA ARG A 418 -2.82 -21.62 1.44
C ARG A 418 -2.05 -22.79 0.91
N LYS A 419 -1.84 -22.82 -0.40
CA LYS A 419 -1.08 -23.84 -1.11
C LYS A 419 -0.22 -23.16 -2.13
N GLY A 420 1.02 -23.59 -2.23
CA GLY A 420 1.94 -23.07 -3.25
C GLY A 420 2.86 -24.15 -3.75
N PHE A 421 3.31 -23.99 -4.97
CA PHE A 421 4.47 -24.71 -5.47
C PHE A 421 5.28 -23.78 -6.38
N TRP A 422 6.58 -24.06 -6.48
CA TRP A 422 7.46 -23.32 -7.37
C TRP A 422 8.58 -24.21 -7.87
N THR A 423 9.12 -23.83 -9.02
CA THR A 423 10.30 -24.51 -9.56
C THR A 423 11.17 -23.53 -10.37
N THR A 424 12.47 -23.66 -10.19
CA THR A 424 13.51 -22.97 -10.95
C THR A 424 14.31 -23.98 -11.73
N VAL A 425 14.52 -23.71 -13.01
CA VAL A 425 15.29 -24.54 -13.92
C VAL A 425 16.31 -23.67 -14.64
N LYS A 426 17.54 -24.21 -14.84
CA LYS A 426 18.62 -23.54 -15.54
C LYS A 426 19.17 -24.45 -16.66
N GLY A 427 20.16 -23.96 -17.42
CA GLY A 427 20.82 -24.76 -18.45
C GLY A 427 19.99 -24.87 -19.72
N PHE A 428 19.46 -23.77 -20.21
CA PHE A 428 18.73 -23.68 -21.47
C PHE A 428 19.70 -23.52 -22.65
N THR A 429 19.47 -24.27 -23.72
CA THR A 429 20.23 -24.19 -24.98
C THR A 429 19.62 -23.21 -25.98
N THR A 430 18.35 -22.87 -25.84
CA THR A 430 17.61 -21.87 -26.63
C THR A 430 16.82 -20.93 -25.77
N ASN A 431 16.60 -19.71 -26.27
CA ASN A 431 15.80 -18.69 -25.60
C ASN A 431 14.35 -18.63 -26.12
N ASP A 432 13.97 -19.41 -27.11
CA ASP A 432 12.70 -19.27 -27.83
C ASP A 432 11.51 -19.71 -26.99
N ILE A 433 11.67 -20.75 -26.19
CA ILE A 433 10.61 -21.38 -25.41
C ILE A 433 10.38 -20.63 -24.09
N GLY A 434 11.43 -20.12 -23.49
CA GLY A 434 11.41 -19.41 -22.21
C GLY A 434 10.91 -20.32 -21.08
N TYR A 435 10.00 -19.79 -20.25
CA TYR A 435 9.40 -20.53 -19.12
C TYR A 435 8.25 -21.46 -19.53
N ASN A 436 7.87 -21.53 -20.82
CA ASN A 436 6.72 -22.34 -21.26
C ASN A 436 7.05 -23.85 -21.32
N ASN A 437 8.32 -24.22 -21.38
CA ASN A 437 8.75 -25.59 -21.27
C ASN A 437 9.98 -25.72 -20.36
N LEU A 438 9.75 -26.02 -19.10
CA LEU A 438 10.81 -26.20 -18.11
C LEU A 438 11.68 -27.46 -18.35
N ALA A 439 11.14 -28.42 -19.11
CA ALA A 439 11.91 -29.64 -19.48
C ALA A 439 13.11 -29.31 -20.39
N ALA A 440 13.07 -28.19 -21.12
CA ALA A 440 14.15 -27.77 -22.00
C ALA A 440 15.45 -27.33 -21.26
N GLY A 441 15.37 -27.05 -19.97
CA GLY A 441 16.53 -26.74 -19.14
C GLY A 441 17.14 -28.03 -18.54
N SER A 442 18.45 -28.16 -18.54
CA SER A 442 19.15 -29.35 -18.10
C SER A 442 19.47 -29.39 -16.60
N LEU A 443 19.46 -28.24 -15.92
CA LEU A 443 19.87 -28.12 -14.53
C LEU A 443 18.68 -27.88 -13.61
N ARG A 444 18.57 -28.68 -12.54
CA ARG A 444 17.60 -28.56 -11.46
C ARG A 444 18.34 -28.22 -10.18
N PRO A 445 18.47 -26.93 -9.80
CA PRO A 445 19.19 -26.56 -8.59
C PRO A 445 18.54 -27.20 -7.34
N TYR A 446 19.39 -27.70 -6.42
CA TYR A 446 18.88 -28.13 -5.11
C TYR A 446 18.16 -26.98 -4.41
N GLY A 447 16.98 -27.26 -3.86
CA GLY A 447 16.12 -26.22 -3.28
C GLY A 447 15.41 -25.33 -4.30
N GLY A 448 15.65 -25.52 -5.61
CA GLY A 448 14.97 -24.77 -6.68
C GLY A 448 13.50 -25.18 -6.90
N THR A 449 13.07 -26.29 -6.32
CA THR A 449 11.68 -26.76 -6.38
C THR A 449 11.15 -26.90 -4.96
N GLY A 450 9.95 -26.43 -4.71
CA GLY A 450 9.32 -26.52 -3.41
C GLY A 450 7.80 -26.41 -3.49
N SER A 451 7.16 -26.73 -2.38
CA SER A 451 5.74 -26.56 -2.17
C SER A 451 5.47 -26.16 -0.72
N GLU A 452 4.35 -25.50 -0.49
CA GLU A 452 3.91 -25.10 0.83
C GLU A 452 2.43 -25.39 1.03
N TYR A 453 2.06 -25.60 2.29
CA TYR A 453 0.67 -25.76 2.71
C TYR A 453 0.49 -25.16 4.11
N SER A 454 -0.61 -24.42 4.29
CA SER A 454 -1.02 -23.94 5.61
C SER A 454 -2.54 -23.76 5.67
N ASP A 455 -3.14 -24.00 6.85
CA ASP A 455 -4.58 -23.93 7.06
C ASP A 455 -4.98 -23.33 8.42
N PRO A 456 -4.54 -22.08 8.73
CA PRO A 456 -4.90 -21.46 9.98
C PRO A 456 -6.40 -21.23 10.13
N ALA A 457 -6.89 -21.36 11.37
CA ALA A 457 -8.28 -21.14 11.73
C ALA A 457 -8.39 -20.14 12.89
N LEU A 458 -9.49 -19.38 12.90
CA LEU A 458 -9.84 -18.41 13.93
C LEU A 458 -11.32 -18.60 14.31
N VAL A 459 -11.59 -18.71 15.61
CA VAL A 459 -12.94 -18.68 16.19
C VAL A 459 -13.08 -17.44 17.03
N SER A 460 -14.21 -16.75 16.93
CA SER A 460 -14.41 -15.53 17.70
C SER A 460 -15.81 -15.47 18.28
N VAL A 461 -15.90 -14.90 19.48
CA VAL A 461 -17.17 -14.58 20.15
C VAL A 461 -17.12 -13.14 20.59
N MET A 462 -18.20 -12.39 20.37
CA MET A 462 -18.29 -10.98 20.74
C MET A 462 -19.65 -10.67 21.35
N GLY A 463 -19.63 -9.91 22.44
CA GLY A 463 -20.78 -9.20 22.98
C GLY A 463 -20.58 -7.69 22.91
N SER A 464 -21.59 -6.97 22.50
CA SER A 464 -21.56 -5.50 22.47
C SER A 464 -22.84 -4.90 23.04
N VAL A 465 -22.70 -3.79 23.74
CA VAL A 465 -23.82 -3.01 24.30
C VAL A 465 -23.62 -1.53 23.98
N GLY A 466 -24.53 -0.96 23.23
CA GLY A 466 -24.58 0.46 22.94
C GLY A 466 -25.79 1.09 23.66
N TYR A 467 -25.56 2.10 24.47
CA TYR A 467 -26.60 2.82 25.19
C TYR A 467 -26.59 4.31 24.83
N SER A 468 -27.76 4.86 24.59
CA SER A 468 -27.95 6.30 24.37
C SER A 468 -29.01 6.85 25.30
N LEU A 469 -28.64 7.88 26.05
CA LEU A 469 -29.53 8.61 26.93
C LEU A 469 -29.78 9.98 26.31
N MET A 470 -31.07 10.30 26.07
CA MET A 470 -31.58 11.61 25.54
C MET A 470 -30.92 11.99 24.19
N ASP A 471 -30.30 11.05 23.47
CA ASP A 471 -29.43 11.28 22.29
C ASP A 471 -28.24 12.22 22.55
N ARG A 472 -27.89 12.46 23.84
CA ARG A 472 -26.79 13.32 24.28
C ARG A 472 -25.59 12.54 24.81
N TYR A 473 -25.87 11.51 25.61
CA TYR A 473 -24.84 10.68 26.24
C TYR A 473 -24.89 9.31 25.62
N LEU A 474 -23.82 8.95 24.94
CA LEU A 474 -23.70 7.70 24.21
C LEU A 474 -22.58 6.87 24.85
N LEU A 475 -22.84 5.59 25.11
CA LEU A 475 -21.88 4.64 25.65
C LEU A 475 -21.86 3.39 24.78
N ASP A 476 -20.67 2.88 24.45
CA ASP A 476 -20.46 1.58 23.80
C ASP A 476 -19.50 0.75 24.62
N LEU A 477 -19.88 -0.48 24.88
CA LEU A 477 -19.07 -1.49 25.54
C LEU A 477 -18.97 -2.68 24.59
N ASN A 478 -17.74 -3.16 24.33
CA ASN A 478 -17.54 -4.37 23.54
C ASN A 478 -16.56 -5.28 24.28
N LEU A 479 -16.83 -6.57 24.24
CA LEU A 479 -15.95 -7.62 24.70
C LEU A 479 -15.85 -8.67 23.62
N ARG A 480 -14.65 -8.92 23.13
CA ARG A 480 -14.36 -9.93 22.13
C ARG A 480 -13.34 -10.92 22.64
N ALA A 481 -13.56 -12.19 22.35
CA ALA A 481 -12.62 -13.27 22.55
C ALA A 481 -12.31 -13.91 21.21
N ASP A 482 -11.02 -14.00 20.87
CA ASP A 482 -10.51 -14.62 19.64
C ASP A 482 -9.63 -15.81 19.98
N GLY A 483 -9.92 -16.99 19.42
CA GLY A 483 -9.12 -18.20 19.54
C GLY A 483 -8.48 -18.56 18.20
N SER A 484 -7.13 -18.53 18.13
CA SER A 484 -6.37 -18.78 16.91
C SER A 484 -5.52 -20.04 16.99
N SER A 485 -5.49 -20.79 15.89
CA SER A 485 -4.62 -21.96 15.74
C SER A 485 -3.14 -21.65 15.60
N LEU A 486 -2.77 -20.36 15.38
CA LEU A 486 -1.38 -19.94 15.21
C LEU A 486 -0.58 -19.91 16.50
N PHE A 487 -1.25 -19.77 17.65
CA PHE A 487 -0.61 -19.61 18.94
C PHE A 487 -0.39 -20.92 19.68
N GLY A 488 0.49 -20.85 20.67
CA GLY A 488 0.80 -21.98 21.54
C GLY A 488 -0.42 -22.47 22.33
N GLU A 489 -0.37 -23.70 22.78
CA GLU A 489 -1.49 -24.41 23.40
C GLU A 489 -2.14 -23.61 24.53
N ASN A 490 -1.34 -22.94 25.35
CA ASN A 490 -1.80 -22.19 26.51
C ASN A 490 -2.27 -20.76 26.19
N ASN A 491 -2.05 -20.26 24.96
CA ASN A 491 -2.25 -18.86 24.60
C ASN A 491 -3.10 -18.67 23.35
N LYS A 492 -3.88 -19.67 22.95
CA LYS A 492 -4.76 -19.62 21.75
C LYS A 492 -5.81 -18.52 21.85
N TRP A 493 -6.33 -18.27 23.06
CA TRP A 493 -7.39 -17.28 23.30
C TRP A 493 -6.83 -15.94 23.75
N GLY A 494 -7.29 -14.88 23.08
CA GLY A 494 -7.08 -13.48 23.46
C GLY A 494 -8.40 -12.80 23.81
N PHE A 495 -8.39 -11.89 24.81
CA PHE A 495 -9.55 -11.11 25.23
C PHE A 495 -9.32 -9.63 24.98
N PHE A 496 -10.25 -8.98 24.30
CA PHE A 496 -10.10 -7.62 23.78
C PHE A 496 -11.30 -6.77 24.18
N PRO A 497 -11.28 -6.14 25.37
CA PRO A 497 -12.31 -5.21 25.80
C PRO A 497 -12.17 -3.85 25.13
N SER A 498 -13.30 -3.16 24.91
CA SER A 498 -13.29 -1.75 24.51
C SER A 498 -14.49 -1.00 25.09
N VAL A 499 -14.26 0.28 25.37
CA VAL A 499 -15.27 1.23 25.85
C VAL A 499 -15.12 2.54 25.13
N ALA A 500 -16.25 3.10 24.68
CA ALA A 500 -16.31 4.44 24.12
C ALA A 500 -17.49 5.21 24.72
N THR A 501 -17.27 6.49 24.99
CA THR A 501 -18.32 7.41 25.40
C THR A 501 -18.31 8.66 24.51
N THR A 502 -19.48 9.20 24.27
CA THR A 502 -19.66 10.44 23.49
C THR A 502 -20.67 11.32 24.19
N TRP A 503 -20.30 12.58 24.37
CA TRP A 503 -21.19 13.62 24.84
C TRP A 503 -21.48 14.62 23.72
N ILE A 504 -22.77 14.75 23.36
CA ILE A 504 -23.23 15.68 22.32
C ILE A 504 -23.65 16.99 23.02
N ILE A 505 -22.67 17.86 23.21
CA ILE A 505 -22.82 19.13 23.96
C ILE A 505 -23.82 20.04 23.29
N SER A 506 -23.89 20.05 21.96
CA SER A 506 -24.84 20.91 21.21
C SER A 506 -26.31 20.57 21.43
N GLN A 507 -26.62 19.41 22.04
CA GLN A 507 -28.01 19.05 22.38
C GLN A 507 -28.38 19.38 23.81
N GLU A 508 -27.51 19.97 24.59
CA GLU A 508 -27.77 20.36 25.95
C GLU A 508 -28.69 21.59 26.01
N PRO A 509 -29.58 21.70 27.04
CA PRO A 509 -30.47 22.84 27.18
C PRO A 509 -29.74 24.17 27.26
N PHE A 510 -28.58 24.24 27.92
CA PHE A 510 -27.77 25.45 28.05
C PHE A 510 -27.15 25.89 26.72
N PHE A 511 -27.11 24.99 25.71
CA PHE A 511 -26.53 25.27 24.42
C PHE A 511 -27.52 25.86 23.40
N LYS A 512 -28.80 25.91 23.70
CA LYS A 512 -29.85 26.31 22.75
C LYS A 512 -29.62 27.68 22.11
N SER A 513 -29.07 28.65 22.84
CA SER A 513 -28.76 29.99 22.31
C SER A 513 -27.71 30.00 21.21
N LEU A 514 -26.85 28.98 21.15
CA LEU A 514 -25.75 28.87 20.21
C LEU A 514 -26.07 27.98 18.99
N THR A 515 -27.23 27.34 18.94
CA THR A 515 -27.57 26.36 17.88
C THR A 515 -27.65 26.98 16.48
N ASN A 516 -27.89 28.28 16.38
CA ASN A 516 -27.86 29.01 15.10
C ASN A 516 -26.45 29.10 14.49
N VAL A 517 -25.40 29.03 15.32
CA VAL A 517 -24.01 29.11 14.90
C VAL A 517 -23.37 27.73 14.94
N VAL A 518 -23.60 26.98 16.03
CA VAL A 518 -23.02 25.67 16.27
C VAL A 518 -24.05 24.57 16.02
N ASN A 519 -23.99 23.91 14.92
CA ASN A 519 -24.95 22.86 14.54
C ASN A 519 -24.66 21.53 15.23
N LEU A 520 -23.40 21.24 15.46
CA LEU A 520 -22.96 20.05 16.19
C LEU A 520 -21.67 20.37 16.98
N TRP A 521 -21.67 20.00 18.23
CA TRP A 521 -20.46 19.90 19.04
C TRP A 521 -20.54 18.64 19.87
N LYS A 522 -19.62 17.73 19.64
CA LYS A 522 -19.51 16.50 20.42
C LYS A 522 -18.07 16.22 20.84
N VAL A 523 -17.92 15.63 22.00
CA VAL A 523 -16.64 15.14 22.56
C VAL A 523 -16.73 13.64 22.68
N ARG A 524 -15.68 12.94 22.32
CA ARG A 524 -15.55 11.49 22.32
C ARG A 524 -14.33 11.07 23.11
N VAL A 525 -14.47 10.03 23.93
CA VAL A 525 -13.38 9.40 24.65
C VAL A 525 -13.51 7.88 24.48
N GLY A 526 -12.42 7.20 24.19
CA GLY A 526 -12.44 5.76 24.02
C GLY A 526 -11.14 5.12 24.49
N TYR A 527 -11.28 3.90 24.96
CA TYR A 527 -10.17 3.00 25.26
C TYR A 527 -10.53 1.61 24.75
N GLY A 528 -9.57 0.92 24.15
CA GLY A 528 -9.80 -0.44 23.70
C GLY A 528 -8.51 -1.20 23.47
N GLN A 529 -8.64 -2.51 23.45
CA GLN A 529 -7.55 -3.42 23.14
C GLN A 529 -7.88 -4.19 21.86
N SER A 530 -6.85 -4.52 21.09
CA SER A 530 -6.92 -5.42 19.93
C SER A 530 -5.70 -6.33 19.92
N GLY A 531 -5.91 -7.57 19.50
CA GLY A 531 -4.82 -8.52 19.29
C GLY A 531 -4.28 -8.41 17.87
N ASN A 532 -3.03 -8.80 17.65
CA ASN A 532 -2.45 -8.96 16.32
C ASN A 532 -1.81 -10.35 16.24
N GLN A 533 -2.09 -11.05 15.13
CA GLN A 533 -1.50 -12.35 14.78
C GLN A 533 -0.73 -12.30 13.44
N GLY A 534 -0.62 -11.13 12.83
CA GLY A 534 0.10 -10.96 11.59
C GLY A 534 1.60 -11.18 11.76
N GLY A 535 2.26 -11.70 10.71
CA GLY A 535 3.69 -11.99 10.74
C GLY A 535 4.07 -13.29 11.46
N ILE A 536 3.09 -14.11 11.86
CA ILE A 536 3.31 -15.46 12.39
C ILE A 536 2.99 -16.46 11.29
N ASP A 537 3.97 -17.27 10.93
CA ASP A 537 3.74 -18.42 10.06
C ASP A 537 2.91 -19.49 10.78
N SER A 538 2.12 -20.22 10.01
CA SER A 538 1.40 -21.37 10.51
C SER A 538 2.37 -22.36 11.14
N TYR A 539 1.95 -22.96 12.26
CA TYR A 539 2.71 -23.98 13.00
C TYR A 539 4.01 -23.50 13.67
N TYR A 540 4.21 -22.18 13.83
CA TYR A 540 5.43 -21.65 14.45
C TYR A 540 5.56 -22.06 15.94
N SER A 541 4.43 -22.32 16.61
CA SER A 541 4.39 -22.82 17.98
C SER A 541 4.69 -24.33 18.11
N MET A 542 4.85 -25.05 16.98
CA MET A 542 4.99 -26.50 16.91
C MET A 542 6.40 -26.91 16.48
N ALA A 543 6.89 -28.03 17.05
CA ALA A 543 8.11 -28.67 16.58
C ALA A 543 7.83 -29.38 15.24
N LEU A 544 8.46 -28.91 14.18
CA LEU A 544 8.31 -29.46 12.85
C LEU A 544 9.66 -29.89 12.29
N LEU A 545 9.64 -30.93 11.48
CA LEU A 545 10.79 -31.41 10.74
C LEU A 545 10.71 -30.92 9.28
N ARG A 546 11.84 -30.60 8.70
CA ARG A 546 11.98 -30.35 7.26
C ARG A 546 13.07 -31.21 6.66
N PRO A 547 13.07 -31.41 5.34
CA PRO A 547 14.21 -31.98 4.63
C PRO A 547 15.47 -31.13 4.88
N THR A 548 16.54 -31.75 5.36
CA THR A 548 17.80 -31.08 5.69
C THR A 548 18.91 -31.38 4.72
N GLY A 549 18.74 -32.40 3.85
CA GLY A 549 19.70 -32.80 2.83
C GLY A 549 19.42 -34.19 2.30
N VAL A 550 20.37 -34.70 1.51
CA VAL A 550 20.35 -36.04 1.01
C VAL A 550 21.67 -36.71 1.41
N ILE A 551 21.59 -37.89 2.01
CA ILE A 551 22.70 -38.73 2.34
C ILE A 551 22.66 -40.00 1.48
N SER A 552 23.79 -40.65 1.25
CA SER A 552 23.82 -42.03 0.74
C SER A 552 23.58 -43.00 1.89
N PHE A 553 22.49 -43.70 1.89
CA PHE A 553 22.19 -44.74 2.85
C PHE A 553 21.94 -46.04 2.09
N ARG A 554 22.80 -47.07 2.33
CA ARG A 554 22.75 -48.33 1.62
C ARG A 554 22.82 -48.14 0.09
N ASP A 555 23.75 -47.29 -0.37
CA ASP A 555 23.95 -46.93 -1.77
C ASP A 555 22.75 -46.27 -2.47
N SER A 556 21.76 -45.84 -1.71
CA SER A 556 20.60 -45.11 -2.22
C SER A 556 20.54 -43.67 -1.67
N PRO A 557 20.25 -42.66 -2.50
CA PRO A 557 20.00 -41.32 -2.03
C PRO A 557 18.80 -41.30 -1.10
N THR A 558 19.02 -40.91 0.15
CA THR A 558 17.97 -40.86 1.17
C THR A 558 17.82 -39.43 1.74
N THR A 559 16.64 -38.87 1.70
CA THR A 559 16.36 -37.54 2.27
C THR A 559 16.39 -37.62 3.80
N THR A 560 17.19 -36.76 4.41
CA THR A 560 17.22 -36.58 5.87
C THR A 560 16.23 -35.52 6.31
N PHE A 561 15.68 -35.70 7.51
CA PHE A 561 14.77 -34.73 8.13
C PHE A 561 15.34 -34.30 9.47
N GLY A 562 15.19 -33.02 9.78
CA GLY A 562 15.61 -32.46 11.05
C GLY A 562 14.77 -31.24 11.43
N GLU A 563 14.81 -30.86 12.67
CA GLU A 563 14.29 -29.57 13.11
C GLU A 563 14.98 -28.45 12.35
N PHE A 564 14.30 -27.33 12.17
CA PHE A 564 14.87 -26.19 11.42
C PHE A 564 14.70 -24.85 12.14
N ARG A 565 14.06 -24.86 13.29
CA ARG A 565 13.86 -23.68 14.14
C ARG A 565 13.59 -24.09 15.58
N ASN A 566 13.86 -23.17 16.48
CA ASN A 566 13.39 -23.27 17.85
C ASN A 566 11.89 -23.02 17.91
N THR A 567 11.14 -23.86 18.62
CA THR A 567 9.71 -23.74 18.82
C THR A 567 9.38 -22.94 20.06
N ASN A 568 8.29 -22.15 20.03
CA ASN A 568 7.79 -21.43 21.18
C ASN A 568 6.36 -21.85 21.52
N PRO A 569 6.16 -22.81 22.45
CA PRO A 569 4.82 -23.22 22.87
C PRO A 569 4.07 -22.13 23.66
N ASN A 570 4.77 -21.10 24.13
CA ASN A 570 4.20 -19.95 24.84
C ASN A 570 3.94 -18.75 23.94
N LEU A 571 4.02 -18.94 22.61
CA LEU A 571 3.71 -17.89 21.64
C LEU A 571 2.29 -17.37 21.86
N LYS A 572 2.13 -16.05 21.96
CA LYS A 572 0.86 -15.40 22.27
C LYS A 572 0.61 -14.16 21.43
N TRP A 573 -0.57 -13.60 21.59
CA TRP A 573 -1.02 -12.39 20.89
C TRP A 573 -0.13 -11.18 21.17
N GLU A 574 0.26 -10.45 20.12
CA GLU A 574 0.64 -9.04 20.28
C GLU A 574 -0.61 -8.27 20.71
N THR A 575 -0.50 -7.37 21.66
CA THR A 575 -1.63 -6.61 22.18
C THR A 575 -1.40 -5.12 21.97
N ARG A 576 -2.35 -4.47 21.28
CA ARG A 576 -2.38 -3.02 21.10
C ARG A 576 -3.48 -2.42 21.98
N SER A 577 -3.10 -1.62 22.97
CA SER A 577 -4.00 -0.84 23.83
C SER A 577 -4.01 0.60 23.35
N THR A 578 -5.18 1.15 23.00
CA THR A 578 -5.31 2.49 22.44
C THR A 578 -6.26 3.33 23.30
N PHE A 579 -5.77 4.47 23.77
CA PHE A 579 -6.57 5.58 24.29
C PHE A 579 -6.78 6.62 23.21
N ASN A 580 -7.98 7.19 23.15
CA ASN A 580 -8.35 8.18 22.17
C ASN A 580 -9.30 9.23 22.77
N ILE A 581 -9.07 10.50 22.48
CA ILE A 581 -9.97 11.60 22.77
C ILE A 581 -10.13 12.49 21.55
N GLY A 582 -11.34 12.86 21.23
CA GLY A 582 -11.62 13.68 20.06
C GLY A 582 -12.78 14.61 20.23
N THR A 583 -12.82 15.65 19.40
CA THR A 583 -13.96 16.58 19.31
C THR A 583 -14.35 16.80 17.84
N ASP A 584 -15.64 16.86 17.60
CA ASP A 584 -16.20 17.18 16.29
C ASP A 584 -17.09 18.42 16.43
N LEU A 585 -16.81 19.42 15.61
CA LEU A 585 -17.50 20.71 15.62
C LEU A 585 -18.02 21.02 14.22
N SER A 586 -19.30 21.38 14.13
CA SER A 586 -19.92 21.84 12.89
C SER A 586 -20.60 23.18 13.11
N LEU A 587 -20.25 24.15 12.27
CA LEU A 587 -20.66 25.55 12.40
C LEU A 587 -21.36 26.06 11.14
N LEU A 588 -22.18 27.11 11.31
CA LEU A 588 -22.79 27.91 10.23
C LEU A 588 -23.53 27.05 9.19
N ASN A 589 -24.46 26.22 9.65
CA ASN A 589 -25.20 25.25 8.82
C ASN A 589 -24.28 24.28 8.08
N ASN A 590 -23.30 23.72 8.81
CA ASN A 590 -22.29 22.78 8.30
C ASN A 590 -21.39 23.37 7.20
N ARG A 591 -21.23 24.70 7.15
CA ARG A 591 -20.25 25.33 6.26
C ARG A 591 -18.82 25.18 6.74
N ILE A 592 -18.62 25.03 8.04
CA ILE A 592 -17.34 24.74 8.65
C ILE A 592 -17.51 23.47 9.47
N VAL A 593 -16.72 22.47 9.17
CA VAL A 593 -16.65 21.20 9.90
C VAL A 593 -15.23 21.00 10.36
N PHE A 594 -15.02 20.93 11.66
CA PHE A 594 -13.70 20.74 12.27
C PHE A 594 -13.71 19.47 13.11
N THR A 595 -12.65 18.69 12.99
CA THR A 595 -12.38 17.51 13.83
C THR A 595 -10.97 17.60 14.38
N ALA A 596 -10.80 17.33 15.67
CA ALA A 596 -9.52 17.20 16.31
C ALA A 596 -9.49 15.93 17.15
N GLU A 597 -8.40 15.20 17.10
CA GLU A 597 -8.26 13.93 17.78
C GLU A 597 -6.84 13.72 18.28
N TYR A 598 -6.69 13.27 19.52
CA TYR A 598 -5.44 12.78 20.08
C TYR A 598 -5.56 11.29 20.35
N TYR A 599 -4.53 10.53 20.01
CA TYR A 599 -4.46 9.12 20.34
C TYR A 599 -3.09 8.75 20.95
N TYR A 600 -3.14 7.74 21.81
CA TYR A 600 -1.95 7.08 22.35
C TYR A 600 -2.18 5.57 22.30
N SER A 601 -1.29 4.85 21.63
CA SER A 601 -1.31 3.40 21.53
C SER A 601 -0.05 2.81 22.11
N MET A 602 -0.20 1.81 23.00
CA MET A 602 0.87 0.98 23.51
C MET A 602 0.75 -0.41 22.93
N ILE A 603 1.79 -0.87 22.24
CA ILE A 603 1.93 -2.24 21.76
C ILE A 603 2.81 -2.99 22.75
N THR A 604 2.30 -4.10 23.27
CA THR A 604 2.98 -4.99 24.21
C THR A 604 2.97 -6.41 23.69
N ASN A 605 3.80 -7.27 24.25
CA ASN A 605 3.98 -8.63 23.76
C ASN A 605 4.31 -8.67 22.27
N MET A 606 5.05 -7.66 21.78
CA MET A 606 5.41 -7.57 20.37
C MET A 606 6.37 -8.70 20.02
N LEU A 607 6.10 -9.34 18.89
CA LEU A 607 6.88 -10.43 18.37
C LEU A 607 8.23 -9.93 17.86
N TYR A 608 9.29 -10.65 18.22
CA TYR A 608 10.61 -10.38 17.70
C TYR A 608 11.43 -11.68 17.64
N LEU A 609 12.32 -11.76 16.65
CA LEU A 609 13.20 -12.91 16.43
C LEU A 609 14.53 -12.66 17.13
N TYR A 610 14.70 -13.21 18.33
CA TYR A 610 15.87 -13.01 19.18
C TYR A 610 17.04 -13.89 18.75
N ASP A 611 18.25 -13.36 18.84
CA ASP A 611 19.47 -14.14 18.82
C ASP A 611 19.62 -14.84 20.17
N VAL A 612 19.82 -16.16 20.14
CA VAL A 612 19.91 -16.97 21.34
C VAL A 612 21.15 -17.88 21.30
N PRO A 613 21.75 -18.22 22.44
CA PRO A 613 22.92 -19.07 22.49
C PRO A 613 22.59 -20.51 22.07
N VAL A 614 23.53 -21.15 21.41
CA VAL A 614 23.49 -22.58 21.08
C VAL A 614 24.69 -23.26 21.74
N PRO A 615 24.49 -24.14 22.78
CA PRO A 615 23.27 -24.50 23.51
C PRO A 615 22.84 -23.40 24.51
N PRO A 616 21.64 -23.43 25.17
CA PRO A 616 20.71 -24.56 25.24
C PRO A 616 19.70 -24.63 24.06
N PHE A 617 19.61 -23.58 23.23
CA PHE A 617 18.74 -23.60 22.06
C PHE A 617 19.35 -24.46 20.96
N THR A 618 18.50 -25.08 20.11
CA THR A 618 18.95 -25.87 18.98
C THR A 618 19.45 -24.97 17.84
N PHE A 619 18.86 -23.79 17.68
CA PHE A 619 19.19 -22.79 16.65
C PHE A 619 19.44 -21.43 17.29
N ASN A 620 20.19 -20.60 16.61
CA ASN A 620 20.58 -19.27 17.07
C ASN A 620 19.46 -18.21 16.97
N LYS A 621 18.26 -18.57 16.52
CA LYS A 621 17.10 -17.65 16.45
C LYS A 621 15.90 -18.21 17.20
N PHE A 622 15.21 -17.35 17.95
CA PHE A 622 14.03 -17.70 18.74
C PHE A 622 12.96 -16.61 18.65
N LEU A 623 11.75 -16.96 18.18
CA LEU A 623 10.62 -16.03 18.14
C LEU A 623 9.92 -15.94 19.49
N ALA A 624 9.87 -14.75 20.09
CA ALA A 624 9.23 -14.53 21.39
C ALA A 624 8.48 -13.18 21.46
N ASN A 625 7.54 -13.09 22.40
CA ASN A 625 6.66 -11.93 22.61
C ASN A 625 7.20 -11.02 23.74
N LEU A 626 8.32 -10.34 23.54
CA LEU A 626 8.96 -9.52 24.58
C LEU A 626 9.04 -8.02 24.22
N GLY A 627 8.84 -7.65 22.97
CA GLY A 627 8.97 -6.28 22.51
C GLY A 627 7.85 -5.36 23.01
N LYS A 628 8.18 -4.05 23.07
CA LYS A 628 7.24 -2.97 23.39
C LYS A 628 7.48 -1.75 22.51
N MET A 629 6.41 -1.13 22.02
CA MET A 629 6.44 0.07 21.18
C MET A 629 5.25 0.96 21.48
N SER A 630 5.39 2.27 21.29
CA SER A 630 4.27 3.20 21.37
C SER A 630 4.10 4.02 20.09
N ASN A 631 2.84 4.32 19.78
CA ASN A 631 2.44 5.28 18.75
C ASN A 631 1.54 6.34 19.38
N SER A 632 1.80 7.60 19.11
CA SER A 632 0.96 8.71 19.53
C SER A 632 0.83 9.74 18.43
N GLY A 633 -0.24 10.51 18.44
CA GLY A 633 -0.40 11.54 17.45
C GLY A 633 -1.62 12.43 17.67
N VAL A 634 -1.62 13.52 16.91
CA VAL A 634 -2.74 14.46 16.82
C VAL A 634 -3.20 14.51 15.37
N GLU A 635 -4.49 14.40 15.15
CA GLU A 635 -5.12 14.44 13.85
C GLU A 635 -6.10 15.61 13.79
N PHE A 636 -6.02 16.40 12.73
CA PHE A 636 -6.94 17.50 12.46
C PHE A 636 -7.63 17.28 11.12
N GLY A 637 -8.89 17.57 11.08
CA GLY A 637 -9.66 17.61 9.85
C GLY A 637 -10.47 18.89 9.79
N LEU A 638 -10.41 19.57 8.64
CA LEU A 638 -11.13 20.81 8.40
C LEU A 638 -11.84 20.74 7.05
N GLY A 639 -13.14 20.93 7.06
CA GLY A 639 -13.97 21.13 5.87
C GLY A 639 -14.57 22.51 5.88
N ILE A 640 -14.38 23.29 4.83
CA ILE A 640 -14.94 24.64 4.70
C ILE A 640 -15.69 24.73 3.38
N THR A 641 -16.91 25.32 3.42
CA THR A 641 -17.69 25.69 2.23
C THR A 641 -17.86 27.21 2.22
N PRO A 642 -16.84 27.99 1.79
CA PRO A 642 -16.87 29.45 1.85
C PRO A 642 -17.96 30.02 0.94
N ILE A 643 -18.18 29.39 -0.21
CA ILE A 643 -19.17 29.78 -1.20
C ILE A 643 -20.15 28.64 -1.38
N SER A 644 -21.43 28.93 -1.11
CA SER A 644 -22.52 27.96 -1.35
C SER A 644 -23.69 28.74 -1.93
N ARG A 645 -23.73 28.88 -3.26
CA ARG A 645 -24.80 29.52 -4.04
C ARG A 645 -25.35 28.52 -5.05
N LYS A 646 -26.50 28.78 -5.61
CA LYS A 646 -27.15 27.88 -6.60
C LYS A 646 -26.23 27.49 -7.74
N ASP A 647 -25.53 28.46 -8.31
CA ASP A 647 -24.68 28.24 -9.49
C ASP A 647 -23.17 28.16 -9.16
N MET A 648 -22.76 28.41 -7.91
CA MET A 648 -21.36 28.46 -7.51
C MET A 648 -21.16 27.87 -6.13
N GLU A 649 -20.20 26.96 -6.03
CA GLU A 649 -19.84 26.31 -4.76
C GLU A 649 -18.33 26.10 -4.70
N LEU A 650 -17.73 26.43 -3.56
CA LEU A 650 -16.33 26.15 -3.25
C LEU A 650 -16.28 25.31 -1.97
N ASN A 651 -15.63 24.16 -2.05
CA ASN A 651 -15.37 23.27 -0.92
C ASN A 651 -13.87 23.08 -0.76
N ILE A 652 -13.37 23.18 0.46
CA ILE A 652 -11.98 22.96 0.82
C ILE A 652 -11.99 21.96 1.98
N ASN A 653 -11.38 20.80 1.77
CA ASN A 653 -11.15 19.82 2.81
C ASN A 653 -9.65 19.70 3.07
N MET A 654 -9.24 19.71 4.33
CA MET A 654 -7.85 19.60 4.75
C MET A 654 -7.75 18.55 5.85
N ASN A 655 -6.68 17.80 5.83
CA ASN A 655 -6.32 16.83 6.84
C ASN A 655 -4.86 17.02 7.21
N VAL A 656 -4.57 17.06 8.51
CA VAL A 656 -3.21 17.10 9.04
C VAL A 656 -3.07 16.03 10.09
N ALA A 657 -1.99 15.27 10.05
CA ALA A 657 -1.64 14.32 11.10
C ALA A 657 -0.20 14.53 11.54
N ILE A 658 0.00 14.64 12.84
CA ILE A 658 1.30 14.70 13.50
C ILE A 658 1.47 13.39 14.25
N GLN A 659 2.54 12.64 13.96
CA GLN A 659 2.71 11.29 14.46
C GLN A 659 4.09 11.13 15.13
N LYS A 660 4.12 10.36 16.20
CA LYS A 660 5.35 9.97 16.91
C LYS A 660 5.28 8.48 17.21
N ASN A 661 6.27 7.77 16.75
CA ASN A 661 6.50 6.36 17.07
C ASN A 661 7.71 6.29 18.01
N LYS A 662 7.74 5.31 18.90
CA LYS A 662 8.89 5.05 19.79
C LYS A 662 9.01 3.56 20.06
N LEU A 663 10.16 2.97 19.75
CA LEU A 663 10.55 1.65 20.21
C LEU A 663 10.96 1.74 21.68
N ILE A 664 10.27 1.04 22.57
CA ILE A 664 10.49 1.17 24.03
C ILE A 664 11.47 0.14 24.51
N SER A 665 11.31 -1.12 24.09
CA SER A 665 12.14 -2.24 24.52
C SER A 665 12.07 -3.40 23.54
N LEU A 666 13.18 -4.10 23.39
CA LEU A 666 13.28 -5.41 22.71
C LEU A 666 13.86 -6.47 23.66
N SER A 667 13.73 -6.32 24.96
CA SER A 667 14.24 -7.26 25.96
C SER A 667 13.14 -7.68 26.94
N GLY A 668 13.29 -8.82 27.52
CA GLY A 668 12.37 -9.36 28.54
C GLY A 668 12.75 -10.77 29.00
N GLU A 669 11.95 -11.32 29.90
CA GLU A 669 12.12 -12.64 30.49
C GLU A 669 11.34 -13.71 29.72
N TYR A 670 11.99 -14.81 29.39
CA TYR A 670 11.37 -16.01 28.83
C TYR A 670 11.85 -17.27 29.60
N ASN A 671 10.95 -17.93 30.31
CA ASN A 671 11.24 -19.13 31.08
C ASN A 671 12.49 -18.99 32.02
N GLY A 672 12.62 -17.83 32.70
CA GLY A 672 13.75 -17.52 33.55
C GLY A 672 15.04 -17.11 32.86
N ASN A 673 15.06 -17.08 31.54
CA ASN A 673 16.17 -16.55 30.75
C ASN A 673 15.87 -15.12 30.28
N HIS A 674 16.80 -14.21 30.50
CA HIS A 674 16.71 -12.87 30.01
C HIS A 674 17.14 -12.86 28.53
N LEU A 675 16.19 -12.57 27.64
CA LEU A 675 16.44 -12.39 26.20
C LEU A 675 16.57 -10.92 25.89
N THR A 676 17.63 -10.56 25.18
CA THR A 676 17.89 -9.21 24.72
C THR A 676 18.12 -9.23 23.22
N ALA A 677 17.53 -8.26 22.50
CA ALA A 677 18.00 -7.92 21.16
C ALA A 677 19.02 -6.78 21.28
N ALA A 678 19.83 -6.59 20.26
CA ALA A 678 20.71 -5.44 20.20
C ALA A 678 19.89 -4.14 20.28
N ASP A 679 20.31 -3.21 21.12
CA ASP A 679 19.67 -1.89 21.27
C ASP A 679 19.74 -1.08 19.98
N VAL A 680 20.70 -1.38 19.11
CA VAL A 680 20.94 -0.78 17.81
C VAL A 680 21.01 -1.90 16.77
N LEU A 681 20.05 -1.93 15.85
CA LEU A 681 19.94 -2.96 14.80
C LEU A 681 19.76 -2.34 13.42
N GLY A 682 20.66 -2.63 12.50
CA GLY A 682 20.55 -2.22 11.09
C GLY A 682 19.35 -2.88 10.40
N ILE A 683 18.48 -2.06 9.84
CA ILE A 683 17.26 -2.49 9.09
C ILE A 683 17.22 -1.97 7.67
N GLY A 684 18.14 -1.12 7.28
CA GLY A 684 18.23 -0.57 5.93
C GLY A 684 19.66 -0.36 5.53
N GLN A 685 20.07 -1.05 4.46
CA GLN A 685 21.44 -1.00 3.98
C GLN A 685 21.51 -0.46 2.56
N LEU A 686 22.69 0.07 2.21
CA LEU A 686 23.02 0.47 0.85
C LEU A 686 23.25 -0.76 -0.02
N ASN A 687 22.72 -0.70 -1.25
CA ASN A 687 22.93 -1.73 -2.27
C ASN A 687 24.01 -1.30 -3.27
N GLY A 688 24.83 -2.24 -3.67
CA GLY A 688 25.87 -2.06 -4.69
C GLY A 688 27.27 -2.31 -4.17
N ALA A 689 28.21 -2.48 -5.12
CA ALA A 689 29.62 -2.64 -4.84
C ALA A 689 30.31 -1.29 -4.63
N GLY A 690 31.49 -1.30 -4.03
CA GLY A 690 32.38 -0.16 -3.93
C GLY A 690 32.22 0.68 -2.65
N PHE A 691 31.32 0.30 -1.72
CA PHE A 691 31.28 0.90 -0.41
C PHE A 691 32.43 0.38 0.48
N HIS A 692 33.07 1.27 1.18
CA HIS A 692 34.13 0.93 2.12
C HIS A 692 33.98 1.73 3.43
N GLY A 693 34.82 1.46 4.38
CA GLY A 693 34.77 2.14 5.68
C GLY A 693 33.75 1.49 6.64
N GLY A 694 33.57 0.17 6.59
CA GLY A 694 32.75 -0.59 7.53
C GLY A 694 31.34 -0.88 7.08
N ASN A 695 30.38 -0.72 7.97
CA ASN A 695 29.03 -1.19 7.87
C ASN A 695 28.19 -0.40 6.83
N ASN A 696 27.55 -1.10 5.90
CA ASN A 696 26.65 -0.52 4.88
C ASN A 696 25.24 -0.22 5.40
N ASN A 697 24.93 -0.56 6.65
CA ASN A 697 23.67 -0.20 7.26
C ASN A 697 23.64 1.31 7.54
N ILE A 698 22.53 1.94 7.18
CA ILE A 698 22.33 3.39 7.38
C ILE A 698 21.02 3.71 8.07
N VAL A 699 20.05 2.80 8.02
CA VAL A 699 18.77 2.92 8.74
C VAL A 699 18.70 1.86 9.82
N TYR A 700 18.33 2.28 11.02
CA TYR A 700 18.38 1.45 12.22
C TYR A 700 17.08 1.47 13.01
N GLN A 701 16.85 0.38 13.72
CA GLN A 701 15.99 0.33 14.89
C GLN A 701 16.85 0.57 16.12
N VAL A 702 16.53 1.62 16.87
CA VAL A 702 17.25 1.98 18.10
C VAL A 702 16.25 2.07 19.23
N VAL A 703 16.50 1.37 20.33
CA VAL A 703 15.67 1.42 21.55
C VAL A 703 15.64 2.87 22.07
N GLY A 704 14.44 3.34 22.42
CA GLY A 704 14.23 4.72 22.84
C GLY A 704 13.97 5.70 21.71
N GLN A 705 14.13 5.32 20.44
CA GLN A 705 14.00 6.17 19.25
C GLN A 705 12.78 5.80 18.38
N PRO A 706 12.38 6.65 17.43
CA PRO A 706 11.44 6.29 16.37
C PRO A 706 11.99 5.14 15.52
N LEU A 707 11.08 4.36 14.90
CA LEU A 707 11.49 3.35 13.93
C LEU A 707 12.10 4.01 12.69
N GLY A 708 13.18 3.44 12.18
CA GLY A 708 13.83 3.90 10.97
C GLY A 708 14.59 5.22 11.15
N VAL A 709 15.47 5.27 12.15
CA VAL A 709 16.40 6.40 12.29
C VAL A 709 17.62 6.19 11.41
N PHE A 710 18.15 7.28 10.87
CA PHE A 710 19.47 7.29 10.23
C PHE A 710 20.54 7.36 11.31
N TYR A 711 21.35 6.32 11.41
CA TYR A 711 22.48 6.24 12.34
C TYR A 711 23.77 6.19 11.51
N LEU A 712 24.44 7.33 11.39
CA LEU A 712 25.46 7.58 10.38
C LEU A 712 26.70 8.26 10.99
N PRO A 713 27.89 8.08 10.39
CA PRO A 713 29.03 8.92 10.64
C PRO A 713 28.75 10.37 10.22
N HIS A 714 29.26 11.33 10.99
CA HIS A 714 29.13 12.76 10.69
C HIS A 714 30.25 13.24 9.78
N CYS A 715 29.89 13.73 8.61
CA CYS A 715 30.82 14.33 7.66
C CYS A 715 30.97 15.83 7.96
N THR A 716 32.15 16.27 8.39
CA THR A 716 32.43 17.67 8.68
C THR A 716 32.78 18.47 7.43
N GLY A 717 33.08 17.78 6.31
CA GLY A 717 33.43 18.43 5.04
C GLY A 717 34.17 17.46 4.10
N LEU A 718 34.72 18.02 3.05
CA LEU A 718 35.57 17.33 2.10
C LEU A 718 37.02 17.84 2.23
N HIS A 719 37.97 16.92 2.24
CA HIS A 719 39.39 17.28 2.17
C HIS A 719 39.96 16.93 0.79
N VAL A 720 40.97 17.66 0.38
CA VAL A 720 41.67 17.47 -0.88
C VAL A 720 42.80 16.47 -0.66
N ASN A 721 42.82 15.43 -1.47
CA ASN A 721 43.90 14.43 -1.50
C ASN A 721 45.06 14.95 -2.36
N ASP A 722 46.25 14.38 -2.23
CA ASP A 722 47.45 14.74 -2.99
C ASP A 722 47.27 14.70 -4.51
N ASN A 723 46.35 13.85 -4.99
CA ASN A 723 46.00 13.71 -6.42
C ASN A 723 44.89 14.69 -6.89
N GLY A 724 44.52 15.68 -6.04
CA GLY A 724 43.48 16.66 -6.36
C GLY A 724 42.04 16.10 -6.33
N SER A 725 41.84 14.88 -5.86
CA SER A 725 40.50 14.35 -5.60
C SER A 725 40.02 14.73 -4.19
N TYR A 726 38.72 14.57 -3.92
CA TYR A 726 38.14 14.85 -2.61
C TYR A 726 37.69 13.55 -1.93
N SER A 727 37.89 13.51 -0.60
CA SER A 727 37.38 12.47 0.30
C SER A 727 36.62 13.08 1.46
N TYR A 728 35.78 12.30 2.13
CA TYR A 728 35.01 12.77 3.30
C TYR A 728 35.90 12.91 4.52
N THR A 729 35.78 14.01 5.22
CA THR A 729 36.36 14.20 6.57
C THR A 729 35.29 13.83 7.59
N ILE A 730 35.55 12.79 8.38
CA ILE A 730 34.58 12.24 9.33
C ILE A 730 34.99 12.67 10.74
N ALA A 731 33.98 13.06 11.54
CA ALA A 731 34.18 13.45 12.93
C ALA A 731 34.51 12.25 13.79
N ASP A 732 35.49 12.37 14.65
CA ASP A 732 35.74 11.51 15.82
C ASP A 732 34.78 11.97 16.93
N LEU A 733 33.65 11.26 17.13
CA LEU A 733 32.55 11.65 17.99
C LEU A 733 32.79 11.27 19.46
N ASP A 734 33.56 10.23 19.71
CA ASP A 734 33.94 9.80 21.07
C ASP A 734 35.26 10.40 21.56
N HIS A 735 35.95 11.16 20.70
CA HIS A 735 37.21 11.87 20.98
C HIS A 735 38.35 10.93 21.41
N ASN A 736 38.36 9.69 20.88
CA ASN A 736 39.40 8.71 21.18
C ASN A 736 40.67 8.84 20.28
N GLY A 737 40.66 9.74 19.30
CA GLY A 737 41.75 10.01 18.36
C GLY A 737 41.76 9.13 17.12
N ALA A 738 40.73 8.28 16.93
CA ALA A 738 40.60 7.41 15.76
C ALA A 738 39.13 7.35 15.31
N VAL A 739 38.90 7.40 14.01
CA VAL A 739 37.54 7.27 13.43
C VAL A 739 37.15 5.81 13.29
N ASN A 740 36.08 5.39 13.99
CA ASN A 740 35.50 4.07 13.90
C ASN A 740 34.13 4.13 13.23
N LEU A 741 33.97 3.48 12.07
CA LEU A 741 32.74 3.48 11.27
C LEU A 741 31.78 2.33 11.55
N GLU A 742 32.15 1.42 12.44
CA GLU A 742 31.30 0.29 12.84
C GLU A 742 30.17 0.70 13.76
N ASP A 743 29.23 -0.21 14.01
CA ASP A 743 28.14 0.02 14.96
C ASP A 743 28.70 0.21 16.37
N GLY A 744 28.29 1.31 17.02
CA GLY A 744 28.83 1.71 18.34
C GLY A 744 30.11 2.57 18.28
N GLY A 745 30.65 2.84 17.08
CA GLY A 745 31.71 3.79 16.87
C GLY A 745 31.22 5.24 16.63
N ASP A 746 31.91 5.99 15.76
CA ASP A 746 31.66 7.40 15.50
C ASP A 746 30.41 7.67 14.64
N ARG A 747 29.29 7.24 15.16
CA ARG A 747 27.98 7.38 14.53
C ARG A 747 26.99 8.11 15.44
N TYR A 748 26.05 8.80 14.86
CA TYR A 748 25.00 9.53 15.58
C TYR A 748 23.65 9.42 14.87
N ILE A 749 22.58 9.73 15.58
CA ILE A 749 21.23 9.75 15.01
C ILE A 749 21.04 11.05 14.22
N ALA A 750 21.21 10.98 12.91
CA ALA A 750 21.18 12.12 12.00
C ALA A 750 19.77 12.54 11.60
N GLY A 751 18.75 11.72 11.91
CA GLY A 751 17.36 11.99 11.59
C GLY A 751 16.53 10.72 11.50
N GLN A 752 15.32 10.83 10.95
CA GLN A 752 14.40 9.71 10.75
C GLN A 752 13.87 9.64 9.32
N ALA A 753 13.63 8.44 8.82
CA ALA A 753 13.10 8.18 7.48
C ALA A 753 11.58 8.34 7.38
N THR A 754 10.87 8.25 8.52
CA THR A 754 9.41 8.36 8.56
C THR A 754 8.98 9.81 8.76
N PRO A 755 7.95 10.31 8.03
CA PRO A 755 7.44 11.66 8.22
C PRO A 755 6.92 11.90 9.64
N LYS A 756 7.21 13.07 10.19
CA LYS A 756 6.67 13.52 11.48
C LYS A 756 5.25 14.02 11.34
N TRP A 757 4.92 14.64 10.22
CA TRP A 757 3.57 15.09 9.92
C TRP A 757 3.24 14.98 8.42
N THR A 758 1.97 14.82 8.14
CA THR A 758 1.43 14.68 6.79
C THR A 758 0.28 15.66 6.59
N LEU A 759 0.12 16.10 5.35
CA LEU A 759 -0.93 17.01 4.90
C LEU A 759 -1.68 16.36 3.75
N GLY A 760 -3.00 16.46 3.77
CA GLY A 760 -3.85 16.19 2.62
C GLY A 760 -4.84 17.33 2.42
N SER A 761 -5.09 17.76 1.20
CA SER A 761 -6.09 18.78 0.89
C SER A 761 -6.79 18.48 -0.41
N ASN A 762 -8.11 18.60 -0.41
CA ASN A 762 -8.96 18.49 -1.60
C ASN A 762 -9.76 19.79 -1.76
N ILE A 763 -9.59 20.45 -2.89
CA ILE A 763 -10.26 21.71 -3.24
C ILE A 763 -11.17 21.44 -4.42
N GLY A 764 -12.48 21.62 -4.22
CA GLY A 764 -13.50 21.45 -5.25
C GLY A 764 -14.23 22.77 -5.52
N PHE A 765 -14.20 23.24 -6.74
CA PHE A 765 -14.93 24.42 -7.20
C PHE A 765 -15.94 24.05 -8.29
N ARG A 766 -17.17 24.52 -8.15
CA ARG A 766 -18.21 24.36 -9.16
C ARG A 766 -18.76 25.74 -9.57
N TYR A 767 -18.87 25.92 -10.87
CA TYR A 767 -19.58 27.05 -11.45
C TYR A 767 -20.52 26.57 -12.55
N LYS A 768 -21.85 26.67 -12.30
CA LYS A 768 -22.89 26.10 -13.18
C LYS A 768 -22.62 24.61 -13.48
N ASP A 769 -22.38 24.29 -14.72
CA ASP A 769 -22.14 22.92 -15.22
C ASP A 769 -20.65 22.52 -15.24
N PHE A 770 -19.74 23.43 -14.88
CA PHE A 770 -18.31 23.16 -14.79
C PHE A 770 -17.90 22.89 -13.35
N ASP A 771 -16.95 21.97 -13.19
CA ASP A 771 -16.29 21.72 -11.93
C ASP A 771 -14.77 21.61 -12.10
N VAL A 772 -14.06 22.06 -11.07
CA VAL A 772 -12.60 21.92 -10.95
C VAL A 772 -12.31 21.24 -9.63
N THR A 773 -11.41 20.27 -9.65
CA THR A 773 -10.95 19.58 -8.43
C THR A 773 -9.43 19.53 -8.43
N LEU A 774 -8.83 19.95 -7.30
CA LEU A 774 -7.40 19.89 -7.04
C LEU A 774 -7.16 19.05 -5.79
N GLN A 775 -6.28 18.06 -5.90
CA GLN A 775 -5.80 17.26 -4.76
C GLN A 775 -4.35 17.59 -4.48
N ILE A 776 -4.06 17.80 -3.20
CA ILE A 776 -2.72 18.10 -2.72
C ILE A 776 -2.40 17.14 -1.58
N ASN A 777 -1.18 16.62 -1.54
CA ASN A 777 -0.63 15.92 -0.38
C ASN A 777 0.78 16.39 -0.06
N GLY A 778 1.24 16.12 1.15
CA GLY A 778 2.58 16.46 1.57
C GLY A 778 3.02 15.64 2.78
N ALA A 779 4.32 15.48 2.90
CA ALA A 779 4.97 14.82 4.03
C ALA A 779 6.19 15.62 4.46
N PHE A 780 6.41 15.72 5.78
CA PHE A 780 7.38 16.66 6.34
C PHE A 780 8.08 16.10 7.59
N GLY A 781 9.26 16.64 7.87
CA GLY A 781 10.04 16.32 9.06
C GLY A 781 10.75 14.97 8.97
N HIS A 782 10.95 14.45 7.76
CA HIS A 782 11.74 13.25 7.50
C HIS A 782 12.95 13.58 6.64
N LYS A 783 13.87 12.64 6.60
CA LYS A 783 15.04 12.71 5.73
C LYS A 783 15.05 11.55 4.74
N ILE A 784 15.79 11.75 3.65
CA ILE A 784 16.05 10.77 2.60
C ILE A 784 17.57 10.67 2.44
N TYR A 785 18.06 9.45 2.41
CA TYR A 785 19.45 9.19 2.06
C TYR A 785 19.59 9.03 0.55
N ASN A 786 20.29 9.97 -0.09
CA ASN A 786 20.49 10.00 -1.53
C ASN A 786 21.66 9.10 -1.95
N ALA A 787 21.46 7.78 -1.88
CA ALA A 787 22.43 6.79 -2.29
C ALA A 787 22.66 6.79 -3.82
N THR A 788 21.70 7.30 -4.57
CA THR A 788 21.83 7.54 -6.01
C THR A 788 22.93 8.58 -6.28
N SER A 789 22.92 9.70 -5.55
CA SER A 789 23.99 10.70 -5.67
C SER A 789 25.33 10.16 -5.13
N LEU A 790 25.35 9.51 -3.97
CA LEU A 790 26.56 8.90 -3.44
C LEU A 790 27.27 8.01 -4.50
N THR A 791 26.49 7.19 -5.20
CA THR A 791 27.02 6.27 -6.22
C THR A 791 27.46 6.99 -7.49
N TYR A 792 26.61 7.85 -8.06
CA TYR A 792 26.87 8.45 -9.37
C TYR A 792 27.71 9.71 -9.36
N MET A 793 28.00 10.26 -8.15
CA MET A 793 28.99 11.33 -7.97
C MET A 793 30.40 10.81 -7.73
N ASN A 794 30.57 9.51 -7.50
CA ASN A 794 31.86 8.90 -7.21
C ASN A 794 32.70 8.75 -8.50
N MET A 795 33.78 9.53 -8.58
CA MET A 795 34.71 9.52 -9.70
C MET A 795 35.70 8.34 -9.68
N SER A 796 35.77 7.56 -8.62
CA SER A 796 36.61 6.34 -8.60
C SER A 796 36.06 5.24 -9.52
N SER A 797 34.76 5.26 -9.85
CA SER A 797 34.13 4.34 -10.80
C SER A 797 34.25 4.78 -12.27
N PHE A 798 34.65 6.03 -12.52
CA PHE A 798 34.86 6.54 -13.87
C PHE A 798 36.26 6.15 -14.41
N PRO A 799 36.43 5.70 -15.65
CA PRO A 799 35.51 5.71 -16.78
C PRO A 799 34.70 4.42 -16.97
N ASP A 800 34.89 3.38 -16.14
CA ASP A 800 34.19 2.11 -16.31
C ASP A 800 32.66 2.28 -16.26
N TYR A 801 32.22 3.23 -15.43
CA TYR A 801 30.80 3.60 -15.24
C TYR A 801 30.60 5.07 -15.58
N ASN A 802 29.54 5.39 -16.31
CA ASN A 802 29.13 6.78 -16.51
C ASN A 802 28.70 7.40 -15.17
N VAL A 803 28.88 8.71 -15.04
CA VAL A 803 28.63 9.45 -13.79
C VAL A 803 27.71 10.65 -14.04
N LEU A 804 27.21 11.26 -12.97
CA LEU A 804 26.44 12.51 -13.06
C LEU A 804 27.28 13.62 -13.70
N ALA A 805 26.67 14.44 -14.54
CA ALA A 805 27.34 15.53 -15.27
C ALA A 805 28.07 16.52 -14.35
N LYS A 806 27.70 16.61 -13.09
CA LYS A 806 28.39 17.47 -12.08
C LYS A 806 29.52 16.76 -11.35
N ALA A 807 29.65 15.42 -11.47
CA ALA A 807 30.64 14.62 -10.74
C ALA A 807 32.10 15.03 -11.06
N PRO A 808 32.49 15.30 -12.32
CA PRO A 808 33.87 15.72 -12.61
C PRO A 808 34.30 17.02 -11.93
N LYS A 809 33.37 17.93 -11.68
CA LYS A 809 33.66 19.20 -10.96
C LYS A 809 33.87 18.97 -9.47
N MET A 810 33.14 18.06 -8.88
CA MET A 810 33.27 17.73 -7.45
C MET A 810 34.41 16.76 -7.18
N ASN A 811 34.82 15.97 -8.17
CA ASN A 811 35.92 15.02 -8.13
C ASN A 811 36.03 14.19 -6.83
N ILE A 812 34.87 13.76 -6.29
CA ILE A 812 34.85 12.92 -5.09
C ILE A 812 35.27 11.51 -5.51
N LYS A 813 36.31 10.98 -4.87
CA LYS A 813 36.81 9.60 -5.08
C LYS A 813 36.71 8.79 -3.82
N ASP A 814 35.57 8.92 -3.15
CA ASP A 814 35.30 8.26 -1.89
C ASP A 814 33.85 7.75 -1.86
N GLN A 815 33.61 6.60 -1.26
CA GLN A 815 32.29 5.98 -1.20
C GLN A 815 32.00 5.42 0.21
N ILE A 816 32.03 6.30 1.19
CA ILE A 816 31.66 6.02 2.58
C ILE A 816 30.25 6.51 2.83
N ALA A 817 29.45 5.71 3.56
CA ALA A 817 28.09 6.03 3.94
C ALA A 817 28.04 7.04 5.09
N THR A 818 28.16 8.33 4.80
CA THR A 818 28.11 9.44 5.77
C THR A 818 26.80 10.22 5.62
N ASP A 819 26.54 11.14 6.55
CA ASP A 819 25.39 12.05 6.49
C ASP A 819 25.52 13.14 5.42
N TYR A 820 26.61 13.22 4.66
CA TYR A 820 26.83 14.18 3.56
C TYR A 820 25.71 14.10 2.49
N TRP A 821 25.17 12.90 2.27
CA TRP A 821 24.10 12.66 1.31
C TRP A 821 22.72 12.52 1.95
N LEU A 822 22.59 12.87 3.23
CA LEU A 822 21.32 12.83 3.96
C LEU A 822 20.57 14.15 3.79
N GLU A 823 19.57 14.16 2.94
CA GLU A 823 18.81 15.35 2.57
C GLU A 823 17.47 15.45 3.29
N ARG A 824 16.84 16.64 3.27
CA ARG A 824 15.45 16.80 3.72
C ARG A 824 14.52 16.16 2.69
N GLY A 825 13.61 15.30 3.18
CA GLY A 825 12.61 14.64 2.35
C GLY A 825 11.28 15.41 2.23
N ASP A 826 11.18 16.61 2.78
CA ASP A 826 9.96 17.42 2.82
C ASP A 826 9.43 17.71 1.41
N TYR A 827 8.13 17.53 1.21
CA TYR A 827 7.50 17.85 -0.07
C TYR A 827 6.04 18.26 0.05
N ILE A 828 5.56 18.98 -0.95
CA ILE A 828 4.15 19.18 -1.29
C ILE A 828 3.95 18.71 -2.73
N ASN A 829 3.05 17.76 -2.92
CA ASN A 829 2.69 17.21 -4.22
C ASN A 829 1.28 17.65 -4.61
N PHE A 830 1.14 18.19 -5.81
CA PHE A 830 -0.13 18.43 -6.47
C PHE A 830 -0.51 17.16 -7.24
N ASP A 831 -1.26 16.29 -6.57
CA ASP A 831 -1.56 14.94 -7.02
C ASP A 831 -2.30 14.94 -8.35
N TYR A 832 -3.41 15.70 -8.42
CA TYR A 832 -4.12 15.89 -9.68
C TYR A 832 -4.90 17.20 -9.72
N LEU A 833 -5.08 17.69 -10.92
CA LEU A 833 -6.03 18.73 -11.29
C LEU A 833 -6.99 18.15 -12.31
N THR A 834 -8.30 18.25 -12.05
CA THR A 834 -9.34 17.82 -12.97
C THR A 834 -10.30 18.94 -13.25
N ILE A 835 -10.65 19.14 -14.52
CA ILE A 835 -11.70 20.03 -15.00
C ILE A 835 -12.79 19.17 -15.62
N GLY A 836 -14.01 19.30 -15.14
CA GLY A 836 -15.18 18.56 -15.62
C GLY A 836 -16.26 19.47 -16.16
N TRP A 837 -16.96 19.00 -17.16
CA TRP A 837 -18.11 19.65 -17.74
C TRP A 837 -19.28 18.68 -17.82
N ASN A 838 -20.38 19.02 -17.15
CA ASN A 838 -21.65 18.30 -17.19
C ASN A 838 -22.48 18.91 -18.34
N LEU A 839 -22.51 18.23 -19.48
CA LEU A 839 -23.21 18.73 -20.66
C LEU A 839 -24.72 18.76 -20.43
N PRO A 840 -25.38 19.90 -20.64
CA PRO A 840 -26.84 20.00 -20.56
C PRO A 840 -27.50 19.35 -21.77
N ILE A 841 -27.71 18.04 -21.72
CA ILE A 841 -28.29 17.27 -22.82
C ILE A 841 -29.81 17.22 -22.69
N LYS A 842 -30.49 17.37 -23.82
CA LYS A 842 -31.92 17.10 -24.01
C LYS A 842 -32.05 15.84 -24.86
N SER A 843 -32.00 14.66 -24.26
CA SER A 843 -32.14 13.36 -24.92
C SER A 843 -33.15 12.49 -24.19
N HIS A 844 -33.83 11.61 -24.91
CA HIS A 844 -34.68 10.58 -24.31
C HIS A 844 -33.85 9.41 -23.80
N TYR A 845 -32.67 9.17 -24.37
CA TYR A 845 -31.81 8.02 -24.09
C TYR A 845 -30.71 8.32 -23.08
N ILE A 846 -30.20 9.56 -23.06
CA ILE A 846 -29.09 9.94 -22.19
C ILE A 846 -29.62 10.88 -21.11
N SER A 847 -29.60 10.43 -19.86
CA SER A 847 -30.03 11.19 -18.69
C SER A 847 -28.94 12.15 -18.19
N ALA A 848 -27.65 11.78 -18.35
CA ALA A 848 -26.53 12.62 -17.97
C ALA A 848 -25.27 12.27 -18.79
N LEU A 849 -24.50 13.31 -19.13
CA LEU A 849 -23.20 13.19 -19.79
C LEU A 849 -22.22 14.14 -19.14
N ARG A 850 -21.10 13.62 -18.69
CA ARG A 850 -19.99 14.40 -18.17
C ARG A 850 -18.71 14.08 -18.95
N VAL A 851 -17.99 15.12 -19.34
CA VAL A 851 -16.64 15.01 -19.92
C VAL A 851 -15.66 15.64 -18.95
N SER A 852 -14.47 15.08 -18.81
CA SER A 852 -13.44 15.62 -17.93
C SER A 852 -12.06 15.51 -18.55
N CYS A 853 -11.19 16.47 -18.18
CA CYS A 853 -9.77 16.46 -18.49
C CYS A 853 -9.01 16.49 -17.17
N SER A 854 -8.02 15.63 -17.02
CA SER A 854 -7.22 15.54 -15.78
C SER A 854 -5.72 15.50 -16.08
N VAL A 855 -4.96 16.08 -15.17
CA VAL A 855 -3.51 15.92 -15.10
C VAL A 855 -3.16 15.36 -13.74
N ASN A 856 -2.55 14.18 -13.70
CA ASN A 856 -2.05 13.55 -12.48
C ASN A 856 -0.55 13.81 -12.31
N ASN A 857 -0.05 13.87 -11.08
CA ASN A 857 1.31 14.26 -10.71
C ASN A 857 1.68 15.62 -11.34
N LEU A 858 0.80 16.62 -11.12
CA LEU A 858 0.90 17.92 -11.78
C LEU A 858 2.22 18.63 -11.46
N ALA A 859 2.61 18.65 -10.19
CA ALA A 859 3.87 19.25 -9.73
C ALA A 859 4.22 18.75 -8.33
N THR A 860 5.52 18.72 -8.03
CA THR A 860 6.04 18.47 -6.67
C THR A 860 6.98 19.60 -6.28
N ILE A 861 6.73 20.23 -5.13
CA ILE A 861 7.61 21.23 -4.51
C ILE A 861 8.41 20.52 -3.44
N THR A 862 9.74 20.50 -3.59
CA THR A 862 10.65 19.84 -2.66
C THR A 862 12.05 20.48 -2.74
N GLY A 863 12.80 20.38 -1.66
CA GLY A 863 14.24 20.68 -1.62
C GLY A 863 15.13 19.46 -1.86
N TYR A 864 14.54 18.28 -2.07
CA TYR A 864 15.27 17.05 -2.33
C TYR A 864 15.91 17.08 -3.74
N SER A 865 17.19 16.71 -3.82
CA SER A 865 17.96 16.82 -5.08
C SER A 865 17.84 15.61 -6.01
N GLY A 866 17.27 14.49 -5.54
CA GLY A 866 17.05 13.27 -6.32
C GLY A 866 15.87 13.37 -7.30
N GLN A 867 15.49 12.24 -7.89
CA GLN A 867 14.45 12.21 -8.91
C GLN A 867 13.06 12.54 -8.34
N THR A 868 12.74 12.03 -7.17
CA THR A 868 11.48 12.26 -6.45
C THR A 868 11.67 12.06 -4.95
N PRO A 869 11.02 12.87 -4.09
CA PRO A 869 10.99 12.62 -2.64
C PRO A 869 9.95 11.58 -2.24
N MET A 870 9.06 11.20 -3.14
CA MET A 870 8.01 10.21 -2.91
C MET A 870 8.57 8.81 -3.12
N LEU A 871 9.47 8.39 -2.24
CA LEU A 871 10.06 7.06 -2.28
C LEU A 871 9.09 6.03 -1.69
N ASN A 872 9.15 4.82 -2.23
CA ASN A 872 8.52 3.68 -1.58
C ASN A 872 9.34 3.28 -0.35
N SER A 873 8.98 3.84 0.77
CA SER A 873 9.71 3.66 2.02
C SER A 873 9.01 2.64 2.91
N THR A 874 9.30 1.36 2.70
CA THR A 874 8.84 0.28 3.58
C THR A 874 10.01 -0.36 4.33
N ILE A 875 9.77 -0.72 5.60
CA ILE A 875 10.74 -1.47 6.41
C ILE A 875 11.00 -2.87 5.79
N VAL A 876 10.01 -3.42 5.10
CA VAL A 876 10.03 -4.80 4.60
C VAL A 876 11.14 -5.07 3.58
N ASN A 877 11.56 -4.06 2.81
CA ASN A 877 12.55 -4.23 1.73
C ASN A 877 13.92 -3.61 2.05
N ASN A 878 14.19 -3.31 3.31
CA ASN A 878 15.42 -2.64 3.75
C ASN A 878 15.74 -1.34 3.01
N THR A 879 14.70 -0.63 2.51
CA THR A 879 14.85 0.60 1.70
C THR A 879 14.18 1.82 2.32
N LEU A 880 13.79 1.74 3.58
CA LEU A 880 13.11 2.83 4.27
C LEU A 880 13.92 4.13 4.21
N GLY A 881 13.40 5.12 3.49
CA GLY A 881 14.04 6.42 3.33
C GLY A 881 15.33 6.43 2.49
N ILE A 882 15.62 5.37 1.73
CA ILE A 882 16.81 5.26 0.89
C ILE A 882 16.43 5.41 -0.58
N ASP A 883 16.97 6.40 -1.26
CA ASP A 883 16.98 6.49 -2.73
C ASP A 883 18.18 5.68 -3.26
N ASP A 884 17.95 4.43 -3.62
CA ASP A 884 18.98 3.43 -3.85
C ASP A 884 19.21 3.08 -5.34
N LYS A 885 18.99 4.00 -6.25
CA LYS A 885 19.16 3.83 -7.69
C LYS A 885 18.05 3.03 -8.41
N ARG A 886 17.07 2.50 -7.68
CA ARG A 886 15.94 1.74 -8.23
C ARG A 886 14.68 2.57 -8.42
N THR A 887 14.79 3.89 -8.25
CA THR A 887 13.63 4.78 -8.37
C THR A 887 13.07 4.74 -9.78
N TYR A 888 11.83 4.35 -9.89
CA TYR A 888 11.07 4.36 -11.15
C TYR A 888 10.99 5.79 -11.68
N PRO A 889 11.17 6.01 -13.01
CA PRO A 889 11.13 7.36 -13.55
C PRO A 889 9.80 8.06 -13.23
N PRO A 890 9.82 9.23 -12.55
CA PRO A 890 8.60 9.94 -12.22
C PRO A 890 7.92 10.43 -13.50
N PHE A 891 6.60 10.24 -13.55
CA PHE A 891 5.80 10.57 -14.74
C PHE A 891 4.60 11.45 -14.39
N ARG A 892 4.09 12.12 -15.40
CA ARG A 892 2.85 12.89 -15.37
C ARG A 892 1.85 12.25 -16.32
N ALA A 893 0.60 12.06 -15.86
CA ALA A 893 -0.45 11.49 -16.69
C ALA A 893 -1.45 12.57 -17.10
N TYR A 894 -1.78 12.61 -18.39
CA TYR A 894 -2.82 13.45 -18.98
C TYR A 894 -3.96 12.56 -19.44
N SER A 895 -5.19 12.86 -19.05
CA SER A 895 -6.32 12.00 -19.39
C SER A 895 -7.59 12.76 -19.77
N LEU A 896 -8.37 12.10 -20.60
CA LEU A 896 -9.74 12.48 -20.94
C LEU A 896 -10.69 11.41 -20.40
N GLY A 897 -11.73 11.83 -19.73
CA GLY A 897 -12.76 10.97 -19.18
C GLY A 897 -14.13 11.29 -19.70
N ILE A 898 -14.97 10.28 -19.88
CA ILE A 898 -16.38 10.41 -20.24
C ILE A 898 -17.22 9.55 -19.30
N ASN A 899 -18.28 10.11 -18.77
CA ASN A 899 -19.26 9.40 -17.95
C ASN A 899 -20.66 9.62 -18.53
N ILE A 900 -21.36 8.54 -18.86
CA ILE A 900 -22.69 8.56 -19.49
C ILE A 900 -23.66 7.80 -18.60
N GLN A 901 -24.83 8.35 -18.39
CA GLN A 901 -25.97 7.67 -17.78
C GLN A 901 -27.13 7.65 -18.78
N PHE A 902 -27.65 6.46 -19.01
CA PHE A 902 -28.78 6.21 -19.90
C PHE A 902 -30.07 6.05 -19.13
#